data_455d6dee87184e30389f94b0bff9191b
#
_entry.id   455d6dee87184e30389f94b0bff9191b
#
_cell.length_a   1.000
_cell.length_b   1.000
_cell.length_c   1.000
_cell.angle_alpha   90.00
_cell.angle_beta   90.00
_cell.angle_gamma   90.00
#
_symmetry.space_group_name_H-M   'P 1'
#
loop_
_entity.id
_entity.type
_entity.pdbx_description
1 polymer ?
#
loop_
_entity_poly.entity_id
_entity_poly.type
_entity_poly.pdbx_seq_one_letter_code
_entity_poly.pdbx_strand_id
1 'polypeptide(L)'
;MAVVTTIKERCRVCYTCVRECPAKAIRIIDGQAEVMPERCIGCGNCVRVCSQNAKQVRDCTASAMALLQEDSPVAALVAPSFPAEFSEYGYAEFVGMLRALGFSYVYEVAFGADLVARAYKQLLENTPGSRYIATTCPAIIAYVERYYPELVPMLAPIVSPMIATARVVRRIHGPEIRSIFIGPCIAKKGEMLSSLLPREVSATLAFSELRLLFSLSGITPEGTEPSDFDPPHSGQGMLFPISGGMLQAANLPEDLMSGEIVAAEGREPFVDAIREFQSADVDVALLEVLACQGCISGPGITNPAPLFRRRSLVSRYARQRAAAADHNAWFAEMQRYGDLNLTRRFQVKDQRLALPSEEDVQKALETMNKYGPEDYLNCGACGYDTCREHAIAICKGLAETEMCLPYTIEELKRAVGDLALSNTQLKKTQQALMHSEKLASMGQLAAGIAHELNNPLGVVLMYSHLLKREIDDAGKLGQDLNTIVEQADRCKKIVAGLLHFARQNKVQRQAVNLDSVVRACLKGCPARDGIRIDVLNKMSDPVVEIDRDQITQVILNLVNNALDAMTTSGGVLTLTLSDTDKQALIEVQDTGPGIPEDIVKKIFEPFFTTKSIGKGTGLGLSITYGIVKMHSGDIRFTSNCDPAKGPTGAKFTVMLPRFEHG
;
A
#
# COMPACT_ATOMS: atom_id res chain seq x y z
N MET A 1 28.07 12.86 7.23
CA MET A 1 27.24 12.12 8.21
C MET A 1 25.85 12.74 8.28
N ALA A 2 24.80 11.91 8.40
CA ALA A 2 23.43 12.38 8.47
C ALA A 2 23.11 13.08 9.81
N VAL A 3 22.44 14.22 9.75
CA VAL A 3 21.92 14.93 10.93
C VAL A 3 20.55 14.39 11.33
N VAL A 4 19.78 13.92 10.35
CA VAL A 4 18.45 13.34 10.54
C VAL A 4 18.37 12.01 9.80
N THR A 5 17.77 11.01 10.43
CA THR A 5 17.52 9.68 9.88
C THR A 5 16.04 9.31 10.02
N THR A 6 15.63 8.21 9.40
CA THR A 6 14.25 7.68 9.53
C THR A 6 14.26 6.37 10.32
N ILE A 7 13.39 6.26 11.30
CA ILE A 7 13.07 5.01 12.00
C ILE A 7 11.99 4.31 11.16
N LYS A 8 12.38 3.27 10.43
CA LYS A 8 11.53 2.60 9.43
C LYS A 8 10.25 2.03 10.05
N GLU A 9 10.34 1.41 11.21
CA GLU A 9 9.24 0.75 11.91
C GLU A 9 8.13 1.74 12.34
N ARG A 10 8.48 3.01 12.53
CA ARG A 10 7.54 4.08 12.89
C ARG A 10 6.97 4.81 11.67
N CYS A 11 7.63 4.72 10.51
CA CYS A 11 7.19 5.42 9.32
C CYS A 11 5.90 4.82 8.78
N ARG A 12 4.87 5.66 8.55
CA ARG A 12 3.58 5.27 7.96
C ARG A 12 3.38 5.84 6.56
N VAL A 13 4.43 6.29 5.95
CA VAL A 13 4.48 6.74 4.54
C VAL A 13 3.39 7.76 4.20
N CYS A 14 3.16 8.73 5.09
CA CYS A 14 2.13 9.77 4.93
C CYS A 14 2.58 10.94 4.04
N TYR A 15 3.79 10.91 3.53
CA TYR A 15 4.44 11.90 2.64
C TYR A 15 4.54 13.34 3.19
N THR A 16 4.09 13.62 4.42
CA THR A 16 4.17 14.96 5.02
C THR A 16 5.61 15.48 5.04
N CYS A 17 6.60 14.64 5.39
CA CYS A 17 8.00 15.06 5.41
C CYS A 17 8.56 15.34 4.00
N VAL A 18 8.04 14.70 2.94
CA VAL A 18 8.39 14.97 1.53
C VAL A 18 7.84 16.33 1.12
N ARG A 19 6.54 16.55 1.39
CA ARG A 19 5.85 17.83 1.12
C ARG A 19 6.56 19.00 1.80
N GLU A 20 6.84 18.83 3.08
CA GLU A 20 7.37 19.86 3.96
C GLU A 20 8.89 20.07 3.84
N CYS A 21 9.60 19.30 3.00
CA CYS A 21 11.04 19.44 2.83
C CYS A 21 11.38 20.51 1.80
N PRO A 22 11.94 21.68 2.21
CA PRO A 22 12.28 22.75 1.25
C PRO A 22 13.39 22.34 0.27
N ALA A 23 14.24 21.43 0.68
CA ALA A 23 15.37 20.92 -0.10
C ALA A 23 15.01 19.67 -0.94
N LYS A 24 13.77 19.17 -0.85
CA LYS A 24 13.35 17.89 -1.44
C LYS A 24 14.45 16.81 -1.26
N ALA A 25 14.94 16.70 -0.02
CA ALA A 25 16.01 15.82 0.41
C ALA A 25 15.48 14.51 1.05
N ILE A 26 14.22 14.18 0.81
CA ILE A 26 13.59 12.95 1.27
C ILE A 26 13.05 12.24 0.06
N ARG A 27 13.51 11.00 -0.14
CA ARG A 27 13.04 10.11 -1.19
C ARG A 27 12.16 9.00 -0.61
N ILE A 28 11.33 8.43 -1.44
CA ILE A 28 10.58 7.22 -1.12
C ILE A 28 11.23 6.08 -1.92
N ILE A 29 11.57 5.01 -1.23
CA ILE A 29 12.09 3.76 -1.82
C ILE A 29 11.46 2.59 -1.08
N ASP A 30 10.93 1.61 -1.81
CA ASP A 30 10.24 0.44 -1.26
C ASP A 30 9.18 0.83 -0.23
N GLY A 31 8.40 1.87 -0.55
CA GLY A 31 7.38 2.40 0.33
C GLY A 31 7.91 2.98 1.65
N GLN A 32 9.17 3.44 1.73
CA GLN A 32 9.77 4.01 2.94
C GLN A 32 10.40 5.37 2.68
N ALA A 33 10.19 6.30 3.63
CA ALA A 33 10.76 7.65 3.53
C ALA A 33 12.21 7.65 4.04
N GLU A 34 13.16 7.91 3.17
CA GLU A 34 14.58 8.00 3.49
C GLU A 34 15.10 9.43 3.34
N VAL A 35 15.89 9.90 4.32
CA VAL A 35 16.57 11.20 4.23
C VAL A 35 17.90 11.02 3.52
N MET A 36 18.14 11.78 2.46
CA MET A 36 19.41 11.79 1.73
C MET A 36 20.39 12.77 2.39
N PRO A 37 21.46 12.29 3.05
CA PRO A 37 22.36 13.13 3.83
C PRO A 37 23.07 14.21 3.01
N GLU A 38 23.43 13.90 1.77
CA GLU A 38 24.12 14.80 0.84
C GLU A 38 23.24 15.98 0.43
N ARG A 39 21.92 15.75 0.30
CA ARG A 39 20.95 16.77 -0.06
C ARG A 39 20.36 17.50 1.14
N CYS A 40 20.39 16.87 2.32
CA CYS A 40 19.75 17.38 3.52
C CYS A 40 20.46 18.63 4.07
N ILE A 41 19.71 19.72 4.25
CA ILE A 41 20.21 21.00 4.81
C ILE A 41 20.18 21.03 6.35
N GLY A 42 19.71 20.00 7.02
CA GLY A 42 19.67 19.90 8.48
C GLY A 42 18.65 20.80 9.17
N CYS A 43 17.70 21.41 8.46
CA CYS A 43 16.73 22.34 9.05
C CYS A 43 15.80 21.72 10.10
N GLY A 44 15.60 20.38 10.07
CA GLY A 44 14.76 19.64 11.02
C GLY A 44 13.25 19.79 10.84
N ASN A 45 12.78 20.41 9.76
CA ASN A 45 11.34 20.56 9.54
C ASN A 45 10.63 19.20 9.48
N CYS A 46 11.25 18.20 8.84
CA CYS A 46 10.72 16.83 8.78
C CYS A 46 10.57 16.16 10.16
N VAL A 47 11.37 16.55 11.15
CA VAL A 47 11.24 16.09 12.54
C VAL A 47 10.01 16.72 13.18
N ARG A 48 9.84 18.03 13.02
CA ARG A 48 8.74 18.81 13.60
C ARG A 48 7.36 18.38 13.07
N VAL A 49 7.26 18.08 11.77
CA VAL A 49 5.96 17.75 11.13
C VAL A 49 5.61 16.26 11.19
N CYS A 50 6.50 15.40 11.70
CA CYS A 50 6.28 13.97 11.74
C CYS A 50 5.43 13.58 12.95
N SER A 51 4.11 13.43 12.76
CA SER A 51 3.18 12.98 13.79
C SER A 51 3.45 11.56 14.31
N GLN A 52 4.22 10.76 13.54
CA GLN A 52 4.60 9.39 13.91
C GLN A 52 5.93 9.31 14.70
N ASN A 53 6.59 10.45 14.93
CA ASN A 53 7.93 10.49 15.53
C ASN A 53 8.93 9.53 14.86
N ALA A 54 8.80 9.37 13.53
CA ALA A 54 9.64 8.48 12.73
C ALA A 54 10.95 9.15 12.25
N LYS A 55 11.15 10.43 12.51
CA LYS A 55 12.39 11.14 12.19
C LYS A 55 13.23 11.33 13.44
N GLN A 56 14.44 10.78 13.40
CA GLN A 56 15.39 10.81 14.50
C GLN A 56 16.50 11.81 14.19
N VAL A 57 16.77 12.72 15.12
CA VAL A 57 17.94 13.60 15.09
C VAL A 57 19.13 12.83 15.64
N ARG A 58 20.33 13.09 15.10
CA ARG A 58 21.58 12.55 15.62
C ARG A 58 21.72 12.90 17.10
N ASP A 59 21.81 11.90 17.93
CA ASP A 59 22.00 12.04 19.38
C ASP A 59 23.47 12.38 19.69
N CYS A 60 23.69 13.39 20.52
CA CYS A 60 24.99 13.81 21.00
C CYS A 60 25.10 13.75 22.54
N THR A 61 24.10 13.19 23.25
CA THR A 61 24.09 13.11 24.71
C THR A 61 25.27 12.32 25.27
N ALA A 62 25.53 11.14 24.70
CA ALA A 62 26.65 10.29 25.14
C ALA A 62 28.01 10.98 24.94
N SER A 63 28.19 11.67 23.79
CA SER A 63 29.44 12.41 23.52
C SER A 63 29.63 13.59 24.46
N ALA A 64 28.54 14.30 24.80
CA ALA A 64 28.61 15.41 25.76
C ALA A 64 28.90 14.91 27.17
N MET A 65 28.23 13.83 27.61
CA MET A 65 28.51 13.25 28.93
C MET A 65 29.96 12.74 29.06
N ALA A 66 30.49 12.10 28.02
CA ALA A 66 31.90 11.68 28.01
C ALA A 66 32.84 12.86 28.20
N LEU A 67 32.59 14.00 27.52
CA LEU A 67 33.38 15.21 27.67
C LEU A 67 33.30 15.80 29.09
N LEU A 68 32.12 15.78 29.73
CA LEU A 68 31.91 16.30 31.09
C LEU A 68 32.50 15.39 32.17
N GLN A 69 32.78 14.12 31.87
CA GLN A 69 33.46 13.18 32.77
C GLN A 69 35.00 13.19 32.64
N GLU A 70 35.54 13.88 31.65
CA GLU A 70 36.98 14.09 31.54
C GLU A 70 37.46 15.13 32.58
N ASP A 71 38.71 15.01 33.01
CA ASP A 71 39.31 15.97 33.97
C ASP A 71 39.56 17.38 33.36
N SER A 72 39.35 17.55 32.06
CA SER A 72 39.55 18.79 31.34
C SER A 72 38.32 19.72 31.49
N PRO A 73 38.55 21.05 31.70
CA PRO A 73 37.43 21.97 31.84
C PRO A 73 36.62 22.07 30.55
N VAL A 74 35.28 22.06 30.70
CA VAL A 74 34.32 22.16 29.61
C VAL A 74 33.47 23.39 29.75
N ALA A 75 33.35 24.17 28.66
CA ALA A 75 32.49 25.35 28.57
C ALA A 75 31.16 25.05 27.88
N ALA A 76 30.06 25.44 28.51
CA ALA A 76 28.75 25.49 27.86
C ALA A 76 28.59 26.79 27.05
N LEU A 77 28.20 26.68 25.78
CA LEU A 77 27.85 27.82 24.92
C LEU A 77 26.33 27.82 24.71
N VAL A 78 25.61 28.63 25.48
CA VAL A 78 24.15 28.59 25.54
C VAL A 78 23.55 29.58 24.55
N ALA A 79 22.68 29.06 23.66
CA ALA A 79 21.92 29.90 22.72
C ALA A 79 20.96 30.84 23.47
N PRO A 80 20.86 32.13 23.08
CA PRO A 80 20.00 33.09 23.76
C PRO A 80 18.49 32.84 23.60
N SER A 81 18.10 31.76 22.93
CA SER A 81 16.73 31.26 22.85
C SER A 81 16.32 30.41 24.05
N PHE A 82 17.21 30.12 25.01
CA PHE A 82 16.90 29.26 26.16
C PHE A 82 15.69 29.70 26.98
N PRO A 83 15.35 31.02 27.14
CA PRO A 83 14.16 31.42 27.87
C PRO A 83 12.83 30.97 27.19
N ALA A 84 12.88 30.73 25.88
CA ALA A 84 11.72 30.20 25.16
C ALA A 84 11.49 28.71 25.43
N GLU A 85 12.52 27.96 25.79
CA GLU A 85 12.46 26.55 26.16
C GLU A 85 12.23 26.35 27.65
N PHE A 86 13.06 26.96 28.48
CA PHE A 86 13.12 26.79 29.94
C PHE A 86 12.38 27.91 30.67
N SER A 87 11.14 28.20 30.26
CA SER A 87 10.34 29.31 30.80
C SER A 87 9.88 29.12 32.25
N GLU A 88 10.00 27.91 32.76
CA GLU A 88 9.69 27.52 34.13
C GLU A 88 10.81 27.85 35.12
N TYR A 89 12.03 28.18 34.65
CA TYR A 89 13.17 28.52 35.48
C TYR A 89 13.61 29.97 35.28
N GLY A 90 14.19 30.55 36.34
CA GLY A 90 14.99 31.78 36.20
C GLY A 90 16.30 31.51 35.46
N TYR A 91 16.85 32.51 34.82
CA TYR A 91 18.13 32.31 34.10
C TYR A 91 19.29 31.87 35.03
N ALA A 92 19.35 32.39 36.26
CA ALA A 92 20.38 32.08 37.23
C ALA A 92 20.25 30.61 37.74
N GLU A 93 19.03 30.13 37.95
CA GLU A 93 18.74 28.73 38.24
C GLU A 93 19.16 27.82 37.11
N PHE A 94 18.81 28.17 35.88
CA PHE A 94 19.21 27.43 34.68
C PHE A 94 20.74 27.33 34.53
N VAL A 95 21.47 28.40 34.77
CA VAL A 95 22.95 28.40 34.77
C VAL A 95 23.52 27.52 35.90
N GLY A 96 22.92 27.60 37.10
CA GLY A 96 23.26 26.72 38.22
C GLY A 96 23.08 25.23 37.89
N MET A 97 21.98 24.86 37.21
CA MET A 97 21.75 23.49 36.75
C MET A 97 22.79 23.02 35.73
N LEU A 98 23.27 23.91 34.86
CA LEU A 98 24.37 23.56 33.94
C LEU A 98 25.68 23.31 34.69
N ARG A 99 26.00 24.12 35.70
CA ARG A 99 27.18 23.90 36.55
C ARG A 99 27.08 22.57 37.33
N ALA A 100 25.88 22.26 37.85
CA ALA A 100 25.63 20.99 38.54
C ALA A 100 25.75 19.76 37.57
N LEU A 101 25.52 19.97 36.27
CA LEU A 101 25.74 18.92 35.26
C LEU A 101 27.24 18.67 34.97
N GLY A 102 28.13 19.54 35.46
CA GLY A 102 29.58 19.39 35.31
C GLY A 102 30.27 20.42 34.41
N PHE A 103 29.57 21.42 33.90
CA PHE A 103 30.20 22.49 33.14
C PHE A 103 31.04 23.41 34.04
N SER A 104 32.31 23.54 33.71
CA SER A 104 33.25 24.45 34.43
C SER A 104 32.94 25.91 34.17
N TYR A 105 32.50 26.22 32.94
CA TYR A 105 32.17 27.57 32.49
C TYR A 105 30.86 27.55 31.72
N VAL A 106 30.08 28.65 31.84
CA VAL A 106 28.77 28.78 31.17
C VAL A 106 28.66 30.15 30.49
N TYR A 107 28.80 30.18 29.17
CA TYR A 107 28.79 31.40 28.37
C TYR A 107 27.46 31.54 27.60
N GLU A 108 26.96 32.79 27.54
CA GLU A 108 25.87 33.08 26.63
C GLU A 108 26.40 33.37 25.21
N VAL A 109 25.84 32.71 24.19
CA VAL A 109 26.22 32.91 22.79
C VAL A 109 25.88 34.34 22.29
N ALA A 110 25.08 35.06 23.05
CA ALA A 110 24.69 36.43 22.73
C ALA A 110 25.88 37.43 22.64
N PHE A 111 26.96 37.23 23.39
CA PHE A 111 28.13 38.09 23.21
C PHE A 111 28.84 37.84 21.86
N GLY A 112 28.94 36.57 21.44
CA GLY A 112 29.41 36.25 20.08
C GLY A 112 28.48 36.78 19.00
N ALA A 113 27.17 36.89 19.29
CA ALA A 113 26.20 37.51 18.39
C ALA A 113 26.44 39.03 18.25
N ASP A 114 26.80 39.73 19.34
CA ASP A 114 27.17 41.15 19.27
C ASP A 114 28.42 41.37 18.38
N LEU A 115 29.43 40.48 18.49
CA LEU A 115 30.63 40.53 17.64
C LEU A 115 30.27 40.30 16.16
N VAL A 116 29.41 39.35 15.89
CA VAL A 116 28.91 39.05 14.54
C VAL A 116 28.06 40.20 13.98
N ALA A 117 27.19 40.80 14.79
CA ALA A 117 26.40 41.98 14.39
C ALA A 117 27.30 43.15 13.97
N ARG A 118 28.34 43.42 14.77
CA ARG A 118 29.36 44.43 14.41
C ARG A 118 30.08 44.10 13.12
N ALA A 119 30.43 42.82 12.89
CA ALA A 119 31.10 42.39 11.66
C ALA A 119 30.19 42.57 10.43
N TYR A 120 28.88 42.34 10.51
CA TYR A 120 27.96 42.64 9.43
C TYR A 120 27.87 44.11 9.11
N LYS A 121 27.81 44.98 10.12
CA LYS A 121 27.80 46.42 9.95
C LYS A 121 29.08 46.85 9.20
N GLN A 122 30.27 46.41 9.68
CA GLN A 122 31.54 46.72 9.06
C GLN A 122 31.65 46.17 7.63
N LEU A 123 31.08 44.97 7.36
CA LEU A 123 31.11 44.40 6.03
C LEU A 123 30.37 45.30 5.03
N LEU A 124 29.16 45.75 5.37
CA LEU A 124 28.35 46.61 4.49
C LEU A 124 29.01 47.99 4.31
N GLU A 125 29.53 48.59 5.38
CA GLU A 125 30.26 49.88 5.31
C GLU A 125 31.50 49.80 4.43
N ASN A 126 32.26 48.67 4.47
CA ASN A 126 33.48 48.48 3.73
C ASN A 126 33.31 48.00 2.28
N THR A 127 32.14 47.51 1.91
CA THR A 127 31.86 46.99 0.57
C THR A 127 30.54 47.52 -0.02
N PRO A 128 30.45 48.86 -0.20
CA PRO A 128 29.23 49.48 -0.73
C PRO A 128 28.92 48.94 -2.14
N GLY A 129 27.66 48.67 -2.40
CA GLY A 129 27.17 48.09 -3.66
C GLY A 129 27.33 46.59 -3.78
N SER A 130 27.93 45.92 -2.78
CA SER A 130 27.97 44.44 -2.75
C SER A 130 26.68 43.87 -2.15
N ARG A 131 26.30 42.66 -2.59
CA ARG A 131 25.10 41.95 -2.14
C ARG A 131 25.49 40.75 -1.30
N TYR A 132 24.88 40.60 -0.14
CA TYR A 132 25.16 39.50 0.76
C TYR A 132 23.94 38.76 1.26
N ILE A 133 24.06 37.44 1.43
CA ILE A 133 23.15 36.60 2.19
C ILE A 133 23.74 36.35 3.57
N ALA A 134 22.98 36.59 4.62
CA ALA A 134 23.45 36.40 5.99
C ALA A 134 23.71 34.92 6.30
N THR A 135 24.80 34.64 7.02
CA THR A 135 25.34 33.30 7.31
C THR A 135 25.15 32.87 8.77
N THR A 136 24.21 33.49 9.46
CA THR A 136 23.89 33.14 10.85
C THR A 136 23.18 31.79 10.98
N CYS A 137 22.40 31.36 9.92
CA CYS A 137 21.67 30.12 9.89
C CYS A 137 22.40 29.03 9.09
N PRO A 138 22.89 27.94 9.72
CA PRO A 138 23.62 26.88 9.01
C PRO A 138 22.75 26.13 7.97
N ALA A 139 21.45 26.08 8.14
CA ALA A 139 20.55 25.45 7.16
C ALA A 139 20.49 26.27 5.87
N ILE A 140 20.50 27.59 5.95
CA ILE A 140 20.54 28.49 4.79
C ILE A 140 21.87 28.36 4.06
N ILE A 141 23.00 28.36 4.80
CA ILE A 141 24.34 28.11 4.20
C ILE A 141 24.32 26.81 3.41
N ALA A 142 23.84 25.73 4.05
CA ALA A 142 23.76 24.42 3.41
C ALA A 142 22.81 24.40 2.20
N TYR A 143 21.76 25.20 2.22
CA TYR A 143 20.82 25.32 1.09
C TYR A 143 21.48 26.04 -0.10
N VAL A 144 22.16 27.15 0.14
CA VAL A 144 22.88 27.90 -0.89
C VAL A 144 24.02 27.04 -1.46
N GLU A 145 24.88 26.46 -0.62
CA GLU A 145 26.02 25.61 -1.05
C GLU A 145 25.57 24.44 -1.93
N ARG A 146 24.33 23.89 -1.74
CA ARG A 146 23.84 22.70 -2.44
C ARG A 146 22.95 23.00 -3.64
N TYR A 147 22.19 24.07 -3.59
CA TYR A 147 21.14 24.31 -4.59
C TYR A 147 21.30 25.60 -5.37
N TYR A 148 22.17 26.51 -4.89
CA TYR A 148 22.47 27.81 -5.53
C TYR A 148 23.99 28.06 -5.55
N PRO A 149 24.76 27.20 -6.22
CA PRO A 149 26.23 27.32 -6.24
C PRO A 149 26.75 28.68 -6.72
N GLU A 150 26.00 29.34 -7.59
CA GLU A 150 26.26 30.68 -8.11
C GLU A 150 26.14 31.78 -7.02
N LEU A 151 25.37 31.56 -5.96
CA LEU A 151 25.20 32.49 -4.83
C LEU A 151 26.22 32.25 -3.69
N VAL A 152 27.01 31.18 -3.75
CA VAL A 152 28.03 30.91 -2.72
C VAL A 152 29.02 32.06 -2.50
N PRO A 153 29.47 32.80 -3.55
CA PRO A 153 30.31 34.01 -3.35
C PRO A 153 29.60 35.16 -2.63
N MET A 154 28.26 35.16 -2.63
CA MET A 154 27.42 36.18 -1.96
C MET A 154 27.09 35.82 -0.51
N LEU A 155 27.49 34.66 -0.02
CA LEU A 155 27.39 34.35 1.40
C LEU A 155 28.34 35.27 2.17
N ALA A 156 27.81 36.01 3.14
CA ALA A 156 28.62 36.90 3.98
C ALA A 156 29.76 36.11 4.64
N PRO A 157 31.03 36.50 4.46
CA PRO A 157 32.17 35.70 4.91
C PRO A 157 32.37 35.81 6.45
N ILE A 158 31.29 35.62 7.21
CA ILE A 158 31.24 35.79 8.66
C ILE A 158 30.80 34.47 9.30
N VAL A 159 31.47 34.09 10.41
CA VAL A 159 31.08 32.91 11.20
C VAL A 159 29.76 33.13 11.93
N SER A 160 29.13 32.02 12.33
CA SER A 160 27.93 32.10 13.17
C SER A 160 28.27 32.54 14.61
N PRO A 161 27.29 33.07 15.38
CA PRO A 161 27.47 33.42 16.80
C PRO A 161 28.06 32.30 17.67
N MET A 162 27.67 31.03 17.40
CA MET A 162 28.23 29.85 18.07
C MET A 162 29.75 29.77 17.92
N ILE A 163 30.26 29.94 16.71
CA ILE A 163 31.69 29.88 16.42
C ILE A 163 32.42 31.13 16.97
N ALA A 164 31.80 32.29 16.85
CA ALA A 164 32.35 33.51 17.44
C ALA A 164 32.55 33.36 18.96
N THR A 165 31.56 32.85 19.69
CA THR A 165 31.64 32.59 21.14
C THR A 165 32.70 31.52 21.45
N ALA A 166 32.79 30.44 20.68
CA ALA A 166 33.80 29.40 20.84
C ALA A 166 35.23 30.00 20.73
N ARG A 167 35.42 30.92 19.78
CA ARG A 167 36.70 31.63 19.61
C ARG A 167 37.03 32.58 20.77
N VAL A 168 36.02 33.27 21.32
CA VAL A 168 36.18 34.07 22.54
C VAL A 168 36.62 33.20 23.71
N VAL A 169 35.90 32.11 23.96
CA VAL A 169 36.15 31.16 25.06
C VAL A 169 37.58 30.55 24.93
N ARG A 170 37.97 30.19 23.70
CA ARG A 170 39.32 29.69 23.43
C ARG A 170 40.40 30.77 23.69
N ARG A 171 40.11 32.05 23.41
CA ARG A 171 41.01 33.15 23.70
C ARG A 171 41.17 33.41 25.22
N ILE A 172 40.13 33.13 25.99
CA ILE A 172 40.13 33.25 27.44
C ILE A 172 40.91 32.12 28.11
N HIS A 173 40.57 30.86 27.73
CA HIS A 173 41.01 29.67 28.46
C HIS A 173 42.11 28.88 27.74
N GLY A 174 42.55 29.34 26.57
CA GLY A 174 43.55 28.64 25.76
C GLY A 174 42.94 27.63 24.76
N PRO A 175 43.79 27.05 23.87
CA PRO A 175 43.35 26.25 22.74
C PRO A 175 42.74 24.87 23.13
N GLU A 176 43.07 24.38 24.32
CA GLU A 176 42.64 23.05 24.80
C GLU A 176 41.24 23.03 25.42
N ILE A 177 40.62 24.20 25.65
CA ILE A 177 39.28 24.26 26.21
C ILE A 177 38.29 23.55 25.30
N ARG A 178 37.47 22.67 25.88
CA ARG A 178 36.39 21.99 25.19
C ARG A 178 35.11 22.82 25.29
N SER A 179 34.40 22.98 24.20
CA SER A 179 33.12 23.73 24.17
C SER A 179 31.99 22.85 23.70
N ILE A 180 30.86 22.90 24.42
CA ILE A 180 29.60 22.24 24.05
C ILE A 180 28.56 23.31 23.78
N PHE A 181 28.07 23.37 22.55
CA PHE A 181 26.95 24.26 22.22
C PHE A 181 25.61 23.65 22.66
N ILE A 182 24.79 24.49 23.27
CA ILE A 182 23.46 24.12 23.75
C ILE A 182 22.41 25.05 23.13
N GLY A 183 21.50 24.52 22.33
CA GLY A 183 20.54 25.38 21.64
C GLY A 183 19.42 24.66 20.90
N PRO A 184 18.50 25.41 20.26
CA PRO A 184 17.30 24.88 19.62
C PRO A 184 17.55 24.24 18.25
N CYS A 185 18.74 24.48 17.67
CA CYS A 185 19.02 24.28 16.24
C CYS A 185 19.78 22.98 15.99
N ILE A 186 19.17 22.03 15.27
CA ILE A 186 19.86 20.78 14.90
C ILE A 186 20.84 20.95 13.72
N ALA A 187 20.68 21.99 12.88
CA ALA A 187 21.66 22.30 11.82
C ALA A 187 23.05 22.68 12.40
N LYS A 188 23.11 23.14 13.64
CA LYS A 188 24.36 23.38 14.36
C LYS A 188 25.17 22.09 14.55
N LYS A 189 24.56 20.93 14.63
CA LYS A 189 25.24 19.63 14.62
C LYS A 189 26.00 19.40 13.30
N GLY A 190 25.41 19.84 12.19
CA GLY A 190 26.08 19.83 10.87
C GLY A 190 27.18 20.85 10.75
N GLU A 191 27.01 22.04 11.34
CA GLU A 191 28.06 23.08 11.36
C GLU A 191 29.27 22.65 12.17
N MET A 192 29.08 22.05 13.34
CA MET A 192 30.15 21.47 14.17
C MET A 192 30.98 20.41 13.41
N LEU A 193 30.34 19.62 12.55
CA LEU A 193 30.97 18.57 11.74
C LEU A 193 31.67 19.12 10.47
N SER A 194 31.64 20.43 10.23
CA SER A 194 32.22 21.02 9.04
C SER A 194 33.75 20.92 9.06
N SER A 195 34.32 20.36 8.00
CA SER A 195 35.80 20.31 7.81
C SER A 195 36.45 21.68 7.69
N LEU A 196 35.65 22.72 7.38
CA LEU A 196 36.15 24.12 7.30
C LEU A 196 36.20 24.80 8.67
N LEU A 197 35.69 24.19 9.73
CA LEU A 197 35.67 24.69 11.10
C LEU A 197 36.16 23.59 12.06
N PRO A 198 37.38 23.05 11.86
CA PRO A 198 37.84 21.89 12.62
C PRO A 198 38.03 22.24 14.11
N ARG A 199 37.42 21.41 14.97
CA ARG A 199 37.58 21.50 16.44
C ARG A 199 37.15 22.82 17.09
N GLU A 200 36.31 23.63 16.43
CA GLU A 200 35.80 24.87 17.04
C GLU A 200 34.85 24.60 18.21
N VAL A 201 33.96 23.58 18.04
CA VAL A 201 33.03 23.13 19.06
C VAL A 201 33.13 21.60 19.15
N SER A 202 33.18 21.07 20.39
CA SER A 202 33.41 19.63 20.63
C SER A 202 32.14 18.78 20.55
N ALA A 203 31.00 19.32 21.01
CA ALA A 203 29.68 18.69 20.90
C ALA A 203 28.58 19.74 20.76
N THR A 204 27.41 19.31 20.29
CA THR A 204 26.23 20.17 20.14
C THR A 204 24.99 19.44 20.69
N LEU A 205 24.41 20.00 21.72
CA LEU A 205 23.17 19.52 22.35
C LEU A 205 21.97 20.35 21.88
N ALA A 206 20.90 19.69 21.49
CA ALA A 206 19.59 20.33 21.41
C ALA A 206 19.02 20.54 22.81
N PHE A 207 18.10 21.50 22.99
CA PHE A 207 17.46 21.70 24.29
C PHE A 207 16.71 20.47 24.78
N SER A 208 16.10 19.71 23.87
CA SER A 208 15.48 18.40 24.18
C SER A 208 16.48 17.38 24.76
N GLU A 209 17.71 17.36 24.25
CA GLU A 209 18.79 16.50 24.76
C GLU A 209 19.28 17.00 26.14
N LEU A 210 19.36 18.33 26.34
CA LEU A 210 19.72 18.87 27.64
C LEU A 210 18.66 18.54 28.71
N ARG A 211 17.35 18.65 28.39
CA ARG A 211 16.28 18.21 29.30
C ARG A 211 16.42 16.75 29.70
N LEU A 212 16.75 15.90 28.70
CA LEU A 212 17.01 14.48 28.98
C LEU A 212 18.19 14.30 29.94
N LEU A 213 19.30 15.04 29.72
CA LEU A 213 20.46 14.99 30.61
C LEU A 213 20.14 15.45 32.03
N PHE A 214 19.41 16.55 32.21
CA PHE A 214 18.95 16.98 33.53
C PHE A 214 18.11 15.91 34.23
N SER A 215 17.18 15.30 33.49
CA SER A 215 16.32 14.22 34.03
C SER A 215 17.13 12.98 34.44
N LEU A 216 18.08 12.54 33.58
CA LEU A 216 18.90 11.35 33.85
C LEU A 216 19.88 11.57 35.00
N SER A 217 20.36 12.81 35.19
CA SER A 217 21.28 13.19 36.28
C SER A 217 20.56 13.62 37.57
N GLY A 218 19.22 13.62 37.57
CA GLY A 218 18.45 14.05 38.74
C GLY A 218 18.62 15.54 39.12
N ILE A 219 19.00 16.39 38.15
CA ILE A 219 19.27 17.82 38.40
C ILE A 219 17.94 18.58 38.32
N THR A 220 17.61 19.27 39.42
CA THR A 220 16.44 20.16 39.53
C THR A 220 16.86 21.54 40.03
N PRO A 221 16.07 22.61 39.80
CA PRO A 221 16.39 23.96 40.28
C PRO A 221 16.56 24.00 41.79
N GLU A 222 15.71 23.29 42.54
CA GLU A 222 15.72 23.30 44.01
C GLU A 222 16.97 22.65 44.60
N GLY A 223 17.65 21.81 43.84
CA GLY A 223 18.92 21.14 44.24
C GLY A 223 20.19 21.85 43.79
N THR A 224 20.08 23.02 43.20
CA THR A 224 21.23 23.74 42.62
C THR A 224 21.33 25.19 43.11
N GLU A 225 22.58 25.67 43.27
CA GLU A 225 22.81 27.10 43.61
C GLU A 225 22.65 27.95 42.34
N PRO A 226 21.83 29.01 42.37
CA PRO A 226 21.73 29.97 41.28
C PRO A 226 23.07 30.61 40.95
N SER A 227 23.36 30.76 39.66
CA SER A 227 24.63 31.32 39.19
C SER A 227 24.40 32.21 37.98
N ASP A 228 25.30 33.16 37.70
CA ASP A 228 25.27 33.95 36.46
C ASP A 228 26.15 33.32 35.37
N PHE A 229 25.91 33.75 34.13
CA PHE A 229 26.81 33.45 33.01
C PHE A 229 28.21 34.02 33.27
N ASP A 230 29.22 33.33 32.79
CA ASP A 230 30.59 33.83 32.84
C ASP A 230 30.78 35.01 31.85
N PRO A 231 31.55 36.02 32.19
CA PRO A 231 31.85 37.15 31.30
C PRO A 231 32.69 36.71 30.10
N PRO A 232 32.59 37.40 28.95
CA PRO A 232 31.93 38.67 28.75
C PRO A 232 30.39 38.56 28.57
N HIS A 233 29.67 39.51 29.17
CA HIS A 233 28.20 39.59 29.01
C HIS A 233 27.83 40.31 27.72
N SER A 234 26.64 39.99 27.20
CA SER A 234 26.15 40.49 25.92
C SER A 234 25.39 41.79 26.03
N GLY A 235 25.27 42.49 24.89
CA GLY A 235 24.38 43.62 24.67
C GLY A 235 23.09 43.19 24.01
N GLN A 236 22.85 43.62 22.77
CA GLN A 236 21.64 43.30 22.00
C GLN A 236 21.66 41.95 21.31
N GLY A 237 22.80 41.24 21.29
CA GLY A 237 22.93 39.91 20.69
C GLY A 237 21.96 38.86 21.23
N MET A 238 21.40 39.09 22.42
CA MET A 238 20.29 38.29 22.99
C MET A 238 19.05 38.23 22.09
N LEU A 239 18.89 39.16 21.14
CA LEU A 239 17.73 39.23 20.23
C LEU A 239 17.91 38.37 18.98
N PHE A 240 19.12 37.84 18.67
CA PHE A 240 19.37 37.01 17.48
C PHE A 240 18.41 35.82 17.29
N PRO A 241 17.82 35.20 18.32
CA PRO A 241 16.84 34.13 18.12
C PRO A 241 15.52 34.58 17.50
N ILE A 242 15.25 35.86 17.46
CA ILE A 242 14.04 36.47 16.93
C ILE A 242 14.37 37.02 15.53
N SER A 243 13.42 36.92 14.60
CA SER A 243 13.55 37.50 13.26
C SER A 243 13.83 39.01 13.33
N GLY A 244 14.77 39.48 12.51
CA GLY A 244 15.23 40.85 12.53
C GLY A 244 16.13 41.19 13.76
N GLY A 245 16.35 40.20 14.65
CA GLY A 245 17.18 40.43 15.86
C GLY A 245 18.66 40.69 15.57
N MET A 246 19.21 40.08 14.51
CA MET A 246 20.53 40.39 14.04
C MET A 246 20.61 41.81 13.50
N LEU A 247 19.66 42.21 12.69
CA LEU A 247 19.60 43.58 12.12
C LEU A 247 19.50 44.63 13.21
N GLN A 248 18.63 44.39 14.22
CA GLN A 248 18.53 45.28 15.37
C GLN A 248 19.85 45.38 16.16
N ALA A 249 20.49 44.24 16.45
CA ALA A 249 21.77 44.21 17.18
C ALA A 249 22.91 44.87 16.39
N ALA A 250 22.89 44.83 15.06
CA ALA A 250 23.85 45.47 14.17
C ALA A 250 23.54 46.97 13.97
N ASN A 251 22.42 47.46 14.47
CA ASN A 251 21.90 48.80 14.17
C ASN A 251 21.73 49.02 12.65
N LEU A 252 21.19 48.03 11.97
CA LEU A 252 20.87 47.98 10.53
C LEU A 252 19.36 47.86 10.39
N PRO A 253 18.59 48.99 10.46
CA PRO A 253 17.16 48.90 10.37
C PRO A 253 16.70 48.45 9.00
N GLU A 254 15.66 47.63 8.96
CA GLU A 254 14.93 47.31 7.75
C GLU A 254 14.14 48.58 7.33
N ASP A 255 14.66 49.25 6.30
CA ASP A 255 14.03 50.46 5.76
C ASP A 255 13.19 50.07 4.52
N LEU A 256 11.89 50.15 4.69
CA LEU A 256 10.93 49.83 3.63
C LEU A 256 11.00 50.79 2.44
N MET A 257 11.57 51.98 2.61
CA MET A 257 11.74 52.97 1.53
C MET A 257 12.94 52.68 0.64
N SER A 258 14.04 52.21 1.24
CA SER A 258 15.24 51.83 0.47
C SER A 258 15.15 50.41 -0.06
N GLY A 259 14.57 49.48 0.70
CA GLY A 259 14.51 48.07 0.37
C GLY A 259 15.89 47.37 0.37
N GLU A 260 16.95 48.05 0.80
CA GLU A 260 18.33 47.51 0.74
C GLU A 260 18.59 46.37 1.73
N ILE A 261 17.78 46.27 2.78
CA ILE A 261 17.90 45.24 3.83
C ILE A 261 16.55 44.55 3.98
N VAL A 262 16.56 43.25 3.78
CA VAL A 262 15.33 42.42 3.80
C VAL A 262 15.53 41.26 4.76
N ALA A 263 14.51 41.00 5.60
CA ALA A 263 14.45 39.82 6.46
C ALA A 263 13.35 38.85 6.01
N ALA A 264 13.68 37.56 5.92
CA ALA A 264 12.73 36.50 5.61
C ALA A 264 12.89 35.31 6.56
N GLU A 265 11.78 34.77 7.05
CA GLU A 265 11.81 33.65 7.99
C GLU A 265 10.74 32.60 7.68
N GLY A 266 11.08 31.34 7.96
CA GLY A 266 10.16 30.22 7.71
C GLY A 266 10.38 29.55 6.37
N ARG A 267 9.79 28.38 6.22
CA ARG A 267 10.10 27.43 5.15
C ARG A 267 9.88 27.96 3.72
N GLU A 268 8.74 28.52 3.45
CA GLU A 268 8.39 29.02 2.12
C GLU A 268 9.05 30.37 1.84
N PRO A 269 8.94 31.36 2.75
CA PRO A 269 9.56 32.66 2.51
C PRO A 269 11.07 32.60 2.27
N PHE A 270 11.81 31.71 2.95
CA PHE A 270 13.26 31.66 2.69
C PHE A 270 13.60 31.10 1.30
N VAL A 271 12.80 30.16 0.80
CA VAL A 271 13.01 29.60 -0.55
C VAL A 271 12.78 30.64 -1.61
N ASP A 272 11.68 31.39 -1.46
CA ASP A 272 11.29 32.44 -2.39
C ASP A 272 12.28 33.62 -2.35
N ALA A 273 12.64 34.07 -1.15
CA ALA A 273 13.62 35.15 -0.99
C ALA A 273 15.00 34.83 -1.64
N ILE A 274 15.49 33.59 -1.50
CA ILE A 274 16.76 33.17 -2.15
C ILE A 274 16.58 33.11 -3.66
N ARG A 275 15.44 32.65 -4.15
CA ARG A 275 15.12 32.58 -5.60
C ARG A 275 15.05 33.98 -6.19
N GLU A 276 14.36 34.93 -5.55
CA GLU A 276 14.27 36.30 -5.97
C GLU A 276 15.62 37.02 -5.88
N PHE A 277 16.39 36.77 -4.84
CA PHE A 277 17.77 37.29 -4.73
C PHE A 277 18.67 36.82 -5.87
N GLN A 278 18.45 35.60 -6.41
CA GLN A 278 19.19 35.08 -7.56
C GLN A 278 18.84 35.81 -8.87
N SER A 279 17.56 36.17 -9.06
CA SER A 279 17.12 36.83 -10.32
C SER A 279 17.72 38.20 -10.52
N ALA A 280 18.32 38.79 -9.48
CA ALA A 280 18.88 40.13 -9.47
C ALA A 280 17.87 41.27 -9.76
N ASP A 281 16.58 40.95 -9.76
CA ASP A 281 15.51 41.95 -9.93
C ASP A 281 15.28 42.78 -8.68
N VAL A 282 15.93 42.42 -7.56
CA VAL A 282 15.79 43.04 -6.24
C VAL A 282 17.13 43.66 -5.83
N ASP A 283 17.14 44.94 -5.54
CA ASP A 283 18.35 45.70 -5.13
C ASP A 283 18.57 45.59 -3.62
N VAL A 284 18.89 44.36 -3.17
CA VAL A 284 19.09 44.02 -1.75
C VAL A 284 20.61 43.90 -1.45
N ALA A 285 21.11 44.75 -0.57
CA ALA A 285 22.49 44.70 -0.10
C ALA A 285 22.69 43.59 0.94
N LEU A 286 21.71 43.36 1.83
CA LEU A 286 21.75 42.29 2.82
C LEU A 286 20.41 41.59 2.93
N LEU A 287 20.40 40.27 2.66
CA LEU A 287 19.27 39.39 2.87
C LEU A 287 19.48 38.57 4.16
N GLU A 288 18.78 38.90 5.26
CA GLU A 288 18.73 38.07 6.47
C GLU A 288 17.70 36.94 6.28
N VAL A 289 18.17 35.69 6.34
CA VAL A 289 17.26 34.54 6.07
C VAL A 289 17.38 33.50 7.17
N LEU A 290 16.24 33.10 7.71
CA LEU A 290 16.13 32.05 8.72
C LEU A 290 15.22 30.91 8.21
N ALA A 291 15.72 29.68 8.26
CA ALA A 291 14.94 28.50 7.84
C ALA A 291 13.77 28.15 8.78
N CYS A 292 13.79 28.63 10.02
CA CYS A 292 12.72 28.54 11.01
C CYS A 292 12.11 29.93 11.24
N GLN A 293 10.92 29.95 11.85
CA GLN A 293 10.29 31.23 12.31
C GLN A 293 11.03 31.74 13.57
N GLY A 294 12.23 32.28 13.37
CA GLY A 294 13.21 32.52 14.42
C GLY A 294 13.78 31.22 15.02
N CYS A 295 14.94 31.30 15.66
CA CYS A 295 15.55 30.17 16.37
C CYS A 295 14.67 29.64 17.52
N ILE A 296 13.77 30.51 18.05
CA ILE A 296 12.74 30.14 19.04
C ILE A 296 11.71 29.11 18.55
N SER A 297 11.72 28.78 17.26
CA SER A 297 10.91 27.73 16.63
C SER A 297 11.75 26.57 16.09
N GLY A 298 13.00 26.48 16.50
CA GLY A 298 13.90 25.40 16.10
C GLY A 298 13.42 24.01 16.55
N PRO A 299 13.81 22.94 15.85
CA PRO A 299 13.32 21.58 16.12
C PRO A 299 13.83 21.00 17.45
N GLY A 300 14.77 21.64 18.14
CA GLY A 300 15.20 21.28 19.49
C GLY A 300 14.38 21.92 20.61
N ILE A 301 13.38 22.75 20.29
CA ILE A 301 12.43 23.31 21.27
C ILE A 301 11.35 22.26 21.55
N THR A 302 11.10 22.03 22.84
CA THR A 302 10.04 21.11 23.32
C THR A 302 8.91 21.85 24.04
N ASN A 303 9.14 23.08 24.46
CA ASN A 303 8.13 23.91 25.10
C ASN A 303 6.92 24.14 24.16
N PRO A 304 5.69 23.77 24.57
CA PRO A 304 4.49 23.85 23.72
C PRO A 304 3.94 25.26 23.57
N ALA A 305 4.56 26.28 24.20
CA ALA A 305 4.09 27.66 24.14
C ALA A 305 3.99 28.16 22.69
N PRO A 306 2.94 28.96 22.33
CA PRO A 306 2.84 29.56 21.01
C PRO A 306 4.00 30.48 20.66
N LEU A 307 4.24 30.66 19.36
CA LEU A 307 5.38 31.43 18.82
C LEU A 307 5.52 32.84 19.49
N PHE A 308 4.45 33.60 19.54
CA PHE A 308 4.49 34.97 20.11
C PHE A 308 4.79 34.96 21.60
N ARG A 309 4.35 33.95 22.36
CA ARG A 309 4.69 33.81 23.77
C ARG A 309 6.19 33.53 23.93
N ARG A 310 6.74 32.62 23.13
CA ARG A 310 8.19 32.29 23.10
C ARG A 310 9.01 33.57 22.76
N ARG A 311 8.59 34.32 21.74
CA ARG A 311 9.18 35.62 21.40
C ARG A 311 9.16 36.58 22.59
N SER A 312 8.00 36.71 23.26
CA SER A 312 7.85 37.59 24.45
C SER A 312 8.78 37.15 25.60
N LEU A 313 8.99 35.88 25.82
CA LEU A 313 9.90 35.34 26.84
C LEU A 313 11.34 35.80 26.58
N VAL A 314 11.85 35.60 25.35
CA VAL A 314 13.19 36.08 24.97
C VAL A 314 13.31 37.61 25.07
N SER A 315 12.34 38.35 24.56
CA SER A 315 12.34 39.82 24.64
C SER A 315 12.29 40.33 26.08
N ARG A 316 11.59 39.66 26.98
CA ARG A 316 11.55 39.97 28.41
C ARG A 316 12.93 39.77 29.06
N TYR A 317 13.54 38.57 28.79
CA TYR A 317 14.86 38.28 29.27
C TYR A 317 15.88 39.28 28.77
N ALA A 318 15.91 39.54 27.47
CA ALA A 318 16.83 40.56 26.90
C ALA A 318 16.68 41.91 27.51
N ARG A 319 15.43 42.39 27.78
CA ARG A 319 15.18 43.65 28.43
C ARG A 319 15.65 43.69 29.88
N GLN A 320 15.47 42.60 30.63
CA GLN A 320 15.91 42.50 32.02
C GLN A 320 17.47 42.54 32.10
N ARG A 321 18.15 41.80 31.22
CA ARG A 321 19.60 41.74 31.15
C ARG A 321 20.20 43.08 30.69
N ALA A 322 19.60 43.73 29.67
CA ALA A 322 20.00 45.05 29.19
C ALA A 322 19.86 46.14 30.24
N ALA A 323 18.81 46.12 31.08
CA ALA A 323 18.62 47.07 32.17
C ALA A 323 19.64 46.91 33.30
N ALA A 324 20.20 45.69 33.48
CA ALA A 324 21.24 45.40 34.48
C ALA A 324 22.65 45.48 33.94
N ALA A 325 22.87 45.67 32.62
CA ALA A 325 24.16 45.61 31.96
C ALA A 325 24.99 46.91 32.23
N ASP A 326 26.27 46.71 32.48
CA ASP A 326 27.28 47.77 32.44
C ASP A 326 27.71 48.00 30.98
N HIS A 327 27.22 49.08 30.38
CA HIS A 327 27.54 49.43 29.00
C HIS A 327 29.03 49.74 28.78
N ASN A 328 29.74 50.28 29.77
CA ASN A 328 31.14 50.56 29.65
C ASN A 328 31.99 49.26 29.66
N ALA A 329 31.63 48.34 30.55
CA ALA A 329 32.24 47.01 30.59
C ALA A 329 31.97 46.22 29.27
N TRP A 330 30.74 46.26 28.79
CA TRP A 330 30.41 45.67 27.50
C TRP A 330 31.20 46.27 26.35
N PHE A 331 31.30 47.59 26.27
CA PHE A 331 32.08 48.28 25.24
C PHE A 331 33.54 47.95 25.32
N ALA A 332 34.14 47.85 26.49
CA ALA A 332 35.52 47.46 26.71
C ALA A 332 35.79 46.03 26.21
N GLU A 333 34.89 45.09 26.52
CA GLU A 333 35.02 43.73 26.04
C GLU A 333 34.80 43.65 24.52
N MET A 334 33.90 44.40 23.93
CA MET A 334 33.73 44.49 22.47
C MET A 334 34.99 45.02 21.78
N GLN A 335 35.72 45.94 22.40
CA GLN A 335 37.03 46.42 21.90
C GLN A 335 38.12 45.36 22.06
N ARG A 336 38.18 44.70 23.23
CA ARG A 336 39.16 43.66 23.54
C ARG A 336 39.15 42.51 22.55
N TYR A 337 37.95 42.12 22.05
CA TYR A 337 37.79 41.06 21.05
C TYR A 337 37.59 41.61 19.63
N GLY A 338 37.91 42.87 19.39
CA GLY A 338 37.71 43.52 18.10
C GLY A 338 38.56 42.97 16.96
N ASP A 339 39.72 42.42 17.32
CA ASP A 339 40.67 41.77 16.41
C ASP A 339 40.43 40.28 16.21
N LEU A 340 39.40 39.73 16.86
CA LEU A 340 39.10 38.30 16.71
C LEU A 340 38.74 37.98 15.25
N ASN A 341 39.41 36.98 14.69
CA ASN A 341 39.09 36.54 13.33
C ASN A 341 37.70 35.93 13.27
N LEU A 342 36.74 36.63 12.67
CA LEU A 342 35.38 36.17 12.45
C LEU A 342 35.11 35.72 11.02
N THR A 343 36.17 35.55 10.20
CA THR A 343 36.01 35.15 8.81
C THR A 343 35.68 33.65 8.66
N ARG A 344 34.90 33.35 7.64
CA ARG A 344 34.55 32.00 7.23
C ARG A 344 34.56 31.89 5.70
N ARG A 345 34.98 30.74 5.20
CA ARG A 345 34.87 30.38 3.79
C ARG A 345 33.74 29.38 3.60
N PHE A 346 33.15 29.40 2.40
CA PHE A 346 32.10 28.50 1.98
C PHE A 346 32.54 27.74 0.75
N GLN A 347 31.89 26.57 0.48
CA GLN A 347 32.26 25.71 -0.64
C GLN A 347 31.01 25.34 -1.41
N VAL A 348 31.10 25.31 -2.73
CA VAL A 348 30.11 24.74 -3.61
C VAL A 348 30.02 23.23 -3.36
N LYS A 349 28.82 22.75 -3.08
CA LYS A 349 28.49 21.32 -2.85
C LYS A 349 27.30 20.94 -3.69
N ASP A 350 27.30 21.29 -4.97
CA ASP A 350 26.13 21.15 -5.84
C ASP A 350 25.47 19.77 -5.76
N GLN A 351 24.21 19.76 -5.39
CA GLN A 351 23.35 18.57 -5.27
C GLN A 351 22.10 18.68 -6.14
N ARG A 352 22.12 19.58 -7.11
CA ARG A 352 21.03 19.69 -8.08
C ARG A 352 21.01 18.44 -8.96
N LEU A 353 19.84 17.89 -9.15
CA LEU A 353 19.62 16.77 -10.06
C LEU A 353 19.27 17.32 -11.44
N ALA A 354 19.83 16.70 -12.48
CA ALA A 354 19.50 17.05 -13.86
C ALA A 354 17.98 17.03 -14.08
N LEU A 355 17.49 17.96 -14.87
CA LEU A 355 16.10 17.93 -15.30
C LEU A 355 15.92 16.76 -16.28
N PRO A 356 14.90 15.92 -16.09
CA PRO A 356 14.58 14.86 -17.04
C PRO A 356 14.09 15.47 -18.38
N SER A 357 14.17 14.69 -19.43
CA SER A 357 13.57 15.09 -20.71
C SER A 357 12.04 15.15 -20.62
N GLU A 358 11.39 15.95 -21.48
CA GLU A 358 9.92 15.99 -21.55
C GLU A 358 9.33 14.61 -21.84
N GLU A 359 10.02 13.82 -22.66
CA GLU A 359 9.62 12.45 -22.98
C GLU A 359 9.62 11.54 -21.75
N ASP A 360 10.65 11.64 -20.89
CA ASP A 360 10.71 10.86 -19.64
C ASP A 360 9.63 11.28 -18.66
N VAL A 361 9.37 12.59 -18.56
CA VAL A 361 8.29 13.11 -17.70
C VAL A 361 6.93 12.63 -18.19
N GLN A 362 6.71 12.64 -19.51
CA GLN A 362 5.45 12.15 -20.09
C GLN A 362 5.29 10.65 -19.85
N LYS A 363 6.32 9.84 -20.03
CA LYS A 363 6.29 8.40 -19.69
C LYS A 363 5.96 8.16 -18.20
N ALA A 364 6.55 8.94 -17.30
CA ALA A 364 6.26 8.84 -15.89
C ALA A 364 4.81 9.24 -15.55
N LEU A 365 4.23 10.20 -16.25
CA LEU A 365 2.80 10.55 -16.14
C LEU A 365 1.90 9.42 -16.64
N GLU A 366 2.22 8.82 -17.76
CA GLU A 366 1.48 7.70 -18.35
C GLU A 366 1.48 6.47 -17.44
N THR A 367 2.58 6.18 -16.74
CA THR A 367 2.61 5.10 -15.73
C THR A 367 1.64 5.33 -14.57
N MET A 368 1.21 6.57 -14.34
CA MET A 368 0.20 6.92 -13.34
C MET A 368 -1.20 7.14 -13.95
N ASN A 369 -1.46 6.62 -15.16
CA ASN A 369 -2.71 6.81 -15.92
C ASN A 369 -3.03 8.29 -16.19
N LYS A 370 -2.01 9.10 -16.52
CA LYS A 370 -2.16 10.54 -16.82
C LYS A 370 -1.67 10.84 -18.22
N TYR A 371 -2.60 10.87 -19.16
CA TYR A 371 -2.31 11.02 -20.58
C TYR A 371 -2.44 12.47 -21.08
N GLY A 372 -3.25 13.29 -20.41
CA GLY A 372 -3.48 14.68 -20.77
C GLY A 372 -3.67 15.60 -19.57
N PRO A 373 -3.70 16.92 -19.77
CA PRO A 373 -3.88 17.91 -18.71
C PRO A 373 -5.16 17.72 -17.88
N GLU A 374 -6.21 17.15 -18.49
CA GLU A 374 -7.49 16.82 -17.85
C GLU A 374 -7.36 15.76 -16.74
N ASP A 375 -6.30 14.92 -16.79
CA ASP A 375 -6.02 13.89 -15.79
C ASP A 375 -5.20 14.44 -14.59
N TYR A 376 -4.74 15.70 -14.69
CA TYR A 376 -3.86 16.32 -13.69
C TYR A 376 -4.68 16.94 -12.55
N LEU A 377 -5.03 16.13 -11.55
CA LEU A 377 -5.76 16.60 -10.38
C LEU A 377 -4.98 17.59 -9.51
N ASN A 378 -3.66 17.58 -9.56
CA ASN A 378 -2.76 18.44 -8.77
C ASN A 378 -3.14 18.50 -7.28
N CYS A 379 -3.59 17.37 -6.71
CA CYS A 379 -4.17 17.30 -5.37
C CYS A 379 -3.15 17.40 -4.23
N GLY A 380 -1.84 17.33 -4.53
CA GLY A 380 -0.76 17.43 -3.55
C GLY A 380 -0.65 16.24 -2.57
N ALA A 381 -1.46 15.18 -2.68
CA ALA A 381 -1.48 14.05 -1.75
C ALA A 381 -0.13 13.31 -1.71
N CYS A 382 0.58 13.21 -2.83
CA CYS A 382 1.92 12.61 -2.96
C CYS A 382 3.04 13.45 -2.33
N GLY A 383 2.76 14.70 -1.90
CA GLY A 383 3.76 15.62 -1.36
C GLY A 383 4.44 16.52 -2.38
N TYR A 384 3.96 16.52 -3.63
CA TYR A 384 4.34 17.45 -4.70
C TYR A 384 3.12 18.29 -5.09
N ASP A 385 3.34 19.55 -5.47
CA ASP A 385 2.26 20.50 -5.71
C ASP A 385 1.51 20.20 -7.00
N THR A 386 2.20 19.65 -8.00
CA THR A 386 1.62 19.27 -9.29
C THR A 386 1.91 17.81 -9.66
N CYS A 387 1.05 17.20 -10.49
CA CYS A 387 1.28 15.87 -11.04
C CYS A 387 2.58 15.82 -11.87
N ARG A 388 2.92 16.92 -12.56
CA ARG A 388 4.15 17.05 -13.33
C ARG A 388 5.39 17.06 -12.42
N GLU A 389 5.36 17.78 -11.29
CA GLU A 389 6.46 17.74 -10.32
C GLU A 389 6.66 16.36 -9.71
N HIS A 390 5.58 15.63 -9.45
CA HIS A 390 5.65 14.24 -9.02
C HIS A 390 6.34 13.36 -10.08
N ALA A 391 5.95 13.48 -11.35
CA ALA A 391 6.59 12.76 -12.45
C ALA A 391 8.08 13.08 -12.57
N ILE A 392 8.45 14.37 -12.47
CA ILE A 392 9.86 14.80 -12.42
C ILE A 392 10.59 14.15 -11.24
N ALA A 393 9.95 14.05 -10.09
CA ALA A 393 10.53 13.42 -8.91
C ALA A 393 10.73 11.91 -9.10
N ILE A 394 9.80 11.22 -9.77
CA ILE A 394 9.95 9.81 -10.16
C ILE A 394 11.16 9.64 -11.08
N CYS A 395 11.27 10.43 -12.14
CA CYS A 395 12.41 10.39 -13.05
C CYS A 395 13.75 10.64 -12.34
N LYS A 396 13.74 11.44 -11.26
CA LYS A 396 14.92 11.73 -10.44
C LYS A 396 15.19 10.70 -9.36
N GLY A 397 14.41 9.61 -9.25
CA GLY A 397 14.53 8.60 -8.21
C GLY A 397 14.21 9.10 -6.80
N LEU A 398 13.39 10.15 -6.68
CA LEU A 398 12.96 10.73 -5.40
C LEU A 398 11.57 10.23 -4.96
N ALA A 399 10.78 9.72 -5.88
CA ALA A 399 9.39 9.32 -5.68
C ALA A 399 9.08 8.02 -6.41
N GLU A 400 7.99 7.36 -6.00
CA GLU A 400 7.41 6.18 -6.61
C GLU A 400 6.02 6.50 -7.17
N THR A 401 5.56 5.74 -8.17
CA THR A 401 4.24 5.91 -8.80
C THR A 401 3.10 5.71 -7.81
N GLU A 402 3.29 4.81 -6.85
CA GLU A 402 2.35 4.45 -5.78
C GLU A 402 2.07 5.61 -4.81
N MET A 403 2.88 6.66 -4.83
CA MET A 403 2.60 7.90 -4.08
C MET A 403 1.39 8.66 -4.64
N CYS A 404 1.01 8.41 -5.89
CA CYS A 404 -0.18 9.00 -6.49
C CYS A 404 -1.45 8.32 -5.95
N LEU A 405 -2.13 8.95 -5.00
CA LEU A 405 -3.30 8.38 -4.35
C LEU A 405 -4.44 8.01 -5.32
N PRO A 406 -4.84 8.85 -6.31
CA PRO A 406 -5.84 8.46 -7.29
C PRO A 406 -5.45 7.21 -8.09
N TYR A 407 -4.21 7.14 -8.57
CA TYR A 407 -3.67 5.97 -9.29
C TYR A 407 -3.72 4.70 -8.42
N THR A 408 -3.23 4.79 -7.18
CA THR A 408 -3.20 3.64 -6.26
C THR A 408 -4.61 3.13 -5.94
N ILE A 409 -5.60 4.04 -5.81
CA ILE A 409 -7.00 3.67 -5.61
C ILE A 409 -7.57 2.95 -6.84
N GLU A 410 -7.25 3.39 -8.05
CA GLU A 410 -7.71 2.74 -9.29
C GLU A 410 -7.09 1.35 -9.45
N GLU A 411 -5.79 1.21 -9.23
CA GLU A 411 -5.11 -0.09 -9.27
C GLU A 411 -5.67 -1.06 -8.22
N LEU A 412 -5.93 -0.57 -7.01
CA LEU A 412 -6.54 -1.39 -5.97
C LEU A 412 -7.96 -1.85 -6.35
N LYS A 413 -8.78 -0.95 -6.92
CA LYS A 413 -10.13 -1.32 -7.39
C LYS A 413 -10.07 -2.37 -8.50
N ARG A 414 -9.14 -2.23 -9.44
CA ARG A 414 -8.92 -3.21 -10.52
C ARG A 414 -8.52 -4.56 -9.94
N ALA A 415 -7.52 -4.60 -9.07
CA ALA A 415 -7.05 -5.82 -8.43
C ALA A 415 -8.14 -6.53 -7.61
N VAL A 416 -8.99 -5.78 -6.89
CA VAL A 416 -10.13 -6.33 -6.15
C VAL A 416 -11.18 -6.92 -7.11
N GLY A 417 -11.44 -6.25 -8.24
CA GLY A 417 -12.34 -6.76 -9.29
C GLY A 417 -11.84 -8.08 -9.89
N ASP A 418 -10.57 -8.13 -10.26
CA ASP A 418 -9.93 -9.33 -10.84
C ASP A 418 -9.92 -10.51 -9.84
N LEU A 419 -9.63 -10.22 -8.57
CA LEU A 419 -9.68 -11.23 -7.51
C LEU A 419 -11.10 -11.78 -7.30
N ALA A 420 -12.13 -10.93 -7.34
CA ALA A 420 -13.54 -11.35 -7.23
C ALA A 420 -13.94 -12.25 -8.39
N LEU A 421 -13.54 -11.91 -9.63
CA LEU A 421 -13.77 -12.72 -10.82
C LEU A 421 -13.07 -14.08 -10.71
N SER A 422 -11.79 -14.09 -10.35
CA SER A 422 -10.99 -15.30 -10.15
C SER A 422 -11.59 -16.23 -9.08
N ASN A 423 -12.01 -15.67 -7.93
CA ASN A 423 -12.69 -16.43 -6.87
C ASN A 423 -13.99 -17.06 -7.34
N THR A 424 -14.76 -16.34 -8.19
CA THR A 424 -16.02 -16.87 -8.76
C THR A 424 -15.72 -18.06 -9.70
N GLN A 425 -14.71 -17.93 -10.52
CA GLN A 425 -14.26 -19.00 -11.42
C GLN A 425 -13.79 -20.25 -10.64
N LEU A 426 -12.98 -20.01 -9.61
CA LEU A 426 -12.45 -21.07 -8.74
C LEU A 426 -13.59 -21.85 -8.06
N LYS A 427 -14.61 -21.15 -7.51
CA LYS A 427 -15.79 -21.81 -6.92
C LYS A 427 -16.53 -22.69 -7.92
N LYS A 428 -16.74 -22.22 -9.15
CA LYS A 428 -17.41 -23.02 -10.20
C LYS A 428 -16.60 -24.28 -10.54
N THR A 429 -15.30 -24.14 -10.69
CA THR A 429 -14.39 -25.27 -11.00
C THR A 429 -14.38 -26.28 -9.85
N GLN A 430 -14.30 -25.80 -8.61
CA GLN A 430 -14.32 -26.64 -7.42
C GLN A 430 -15.63 -27.43 -7.29
N GLN A 431 -16.78 -26.79 -7.54
CA GLN A 431 -18.07 -27.47 -7.54
C GLN A 431 -18.15 -28.57 -8.63
N ALA A 432 -17.66 -28.27 -9.83
CA ALA A 432 -17.60 -29.25 -10.92
C ALA A 432 -16.71 -30.45 -10.58
N LEU A 433 -15.53 -30.19 -9.97
CA LEU A 433 -14.63 -31.24 -9.50
C LEU A 433 -15.26 -32.12 -8.42
N MET A 434 -15.88 -31.53 -7.40
CA MET A 434 -16.57 -32.29 -6.34
C MET A 434 -17.70 -33.16 -6.90
N HIS A 435 -18.45 -32.66 -7.89
CA HIS A 435 -19.49 -33.45 -8.56
C HIS A 435 -18.89 -34.61 -9.33
N SER A 436 -17.83 -34.38 -10.08
CA SER A 436 -17.10 -35.42 -10.83
C SER A 436 -16.50 -36.50 -9.93
N GLU A 437 -15.88 -36.09 -8.81
CA GLU A 437 -15.30 -37.00 -7.81
C GLU A 437 -16.39 -37.87 -7.13
N LYS A 438 -17.54 -37.25 -6.80
CA LYS A 438 -18.69 -38.00 -6.27
C LYS A 438 -19.22 -39.06 -7.25
N LEU A 439 -19.34 -38.71 -8.53
CA LEU A 439 -19.73 -39.65 -9.56
C LEU A 439 -18.71 -40.78 -9.75
N ALA A 440 -17.44 -40.49 -9.77
CA ALA A 440 -16.37 -41.48 -9.90
C ALA A 440 -16.36 -42.46 -8.72
N SER A 441 -16.49 -41.97 -7.50
CA SER A 441 -16.56 -42.77 -6.26
C SER A 441 -17.78 -43.69 -6.28
N MET A 442 -18.95 -43.14 -6.68
CA MET A 442 -20.18 -43.97 -6.82
C MET A 442 -20.03 -45.05 -7.90
N GLY A 443 -19.32 -44.77 -8.99
CA GLY A 443 -19.04 -45.74 -10.03
C GLY A 443 -18.15 -46.91 -9.53
N GLN A 444 -17.12 -46.64 -8.79
CA GLN A 444 -16.24 -47.68 -8.21
C GLN A 444 -16.98 -48.59 -7.21
N LEU A 445 -17.78 -47.98 -6.31
CA LEU A 445 -18.59 -48.74 -5.36
C LEU A 445 -19.65 -49.59 -6.06
N ALA A 446 -20.32 -49.06 -7.08
CA ALA A 446 -21.34 -49.77 -7.83
C ALA A 446 -20.79 -51.01 -8.56
N ALA A 447 -19.55 -50.94 -9.10
CA ALA A 447 -18.89 -52.08 -9.76
C ALA A 447 -18.60 -53.23 -8.76
N GLY A 448 -18.09 -52.89 -7.56
CA GLY A 448 -17.82 -53.88 -6.51
C GLY A 448 -19.06 -54.57 -6.00
N ILE A 449 -20.09 -53.78 -5.63
CA ILE A 449 -21.36 -54.28 -5.14
C ILE A 449 -22.09 -55.17 -6.19
N ALA A 450 -22.04 -54.75 -7.45
CA ALA A 450 -22.69 -55.50 -8.52
C ALA A 450 -22.08 -56.88 -8.75
N HIS A 451 -20.74 -57.00 -8.62
CA HIS A 451 -20.05 -58.28 -8.74
C HIS A 451 -20.43 -59.21 -7.55
N GLU A 452 -20.48 -58.66 -6.34
CA GLU A 452 -20.88 -59.43 -5.15
C GLU A 452 -22.34 -59.86 -5.11
N LEU A 453 -23.25 -59.05 -5.70
CA LEU A 453 -24.68 -59.35 -5.80
C LEU A 453 -24.99 -60.36 -6.92
N ASN A 454 -24.28 -60.32 -8.06
CA ASN A 454 -24.52 -61.25 -9.16
C ASN A 454 -24.19 -62.70 -8.80
N ASN A 455 -23.24 -62.94 -7.88
CA ASN A 455 -22.84 -64.27 -7.46
C ASN A 455 -24.00 -65.02 -6.75
N PRO A 456 -24.60 -64.54 -5.65
CA PRO A 456 -25.71 -65.21 -4.97
C PRO A 456 -26.99 -65.29 -5.87
N LEU A 457 -27.24 -64.23 -6.66
CA LEU A 457 -28.36 -64.22 -7.62
C LEU A 457 -28.24 -65.32 -8.69
N GLY A 458 -27.00 -65.54 -9.19
CA GLY A 458 -26.74 -66.62 -10.14
C GLY A 458 -27.09 -68.01 -9.56
N VAL A 459 -26.72 -68.21 -8.29
CA VAL A 459 -27.04 -69.44 -7.57
C VAL A 459 -28.55 -69.62 -7.38
N VAL A 460 -29.27 -68.56 -6.93
CA VAL A 460 -30.74 -68.58 -6.75
C VAL A 460 -31.43 -68.88 -8.07
N LEU A 461 -31.07 -68.21 -9.15
CA LEU A 461 -31.64 -68.47 -10.48
C LEU A 461 -31.39 -69.87 -10.97
N MET A 462 -30.17 -70.39 -10.80
CA MET A 462 -29.80 -71.75 -11.23
C MET A 462 -30.68 -72.79 -10.50
N TYR A 463 -30.73 -72.72 -9.17
CA TYR A 463 -31.57 -73.64 -8.40
C TYR A 463 -33.07 -73.49 -8.69
N SER A 464 -33.57 -72.26 -8.84
CA SER A 464 -34.97 -72.01 -9.20
C SER A 464 -35.33 -72.59 -10.57
N HIS A 465 -34.47 -72.48 -11.55
CA HIS A 465 -34.68 -73.09 -12.87
C HIS A 465 -34.59 -74.62 -12.84
N LEU A 466 -33.73 -75.24 -12.02
CA LEU A 466 -33.64 -76.66 -11.82
C LEU A 466 -34.92 -77.19 -11.20
N LEU A 467 -35.44 -76.58 -10.13
CA LEU A 467 -36.66 -76.93 -9.49
C LEU A 467 -37.90 -76.77 -10.41
N LYS A 468 -37.91 -75.71 -11.23
CA LYS A 468 -38.96 -75.47 -12.23
C LYS A 468 -39.06 -76.56 -13.28
N ARG A 469 -38.00 -77.30 -13.57
CA ARG A 469 -37.97 -78.41 -14.49
C ARG A 469 -38.58 -79.72 -13.90
N GLU A 470 -38.60 -79.79 -12.55
CA GLU A 470 -39.01 -81.00 -11.84
C GLU A 470 -40.45 -80.88 -11.30
N ILE A 471 -41.09 -79.70 -11.31
CA ILE A 471 -42.37 -79.37 -10.71
C ILE A 471 -43.38 -79.03 -11.82
N ASP A 472 -44.64 -79.55 -11.70
CA ASP A 472 -45.74 -79.23 -12.62
C ASP A 472 -46.15 -77.74 -12.50
N ASP A 473 -46.13 -77.02 -13.61
CA ASP A 473 -46.34 -75.55 -13.67
C ASP A 473 -47.77 -75.12 -13.26
N ALA A 474 -48.73 -76.06 -13.22
CA ALA A 474 -50.13 -75.78 -12.92
C ALA A 474 -50.47 -75.70 -11.40
N GLY A 475 -49.55 -76.06 -10.52
CA GLY A 475 -49.72 -76.04 -9.07
C GLY A 475 -49.28 -74.75 -8.39
N LYS A 476 -49.72 -74.53 -7.13
CA LYS A 476 -49.32 -73.37 -6.31
C LYS A 476 -47.79 -73.22 -6.17
N LEU A 477 -47.10 -74.37 -6.10
CA LEU A 477 -45.61 -74.42 -5.98
C LEU A 477 -44.90 -73.92 -7.26
N GLY A 478 -45.49 -74.24 -8.43
CA GLY A 478 -44.98 -73.74 -9.72
C GLY A 478 -45.20 -72.23 -9.88
N GLN A 479 -46.27 -71.69 -9.39
CA GLN A 479 -46.55 -70.27 -9.38
C GLN A 479 -45.56 -69.50 -8.42
N ASP A 480 -45.33 -70.04 -7.21
CA ASP A 480 -44.37 -69.46 -6.29
C ASP A 480 -42.97 -69.49 -6.87
N LEU A 481 -42.53 -70.55 -7.53
CA LEU A 481 -41.26 -70.71 -8.18
C LEU A 481 -41.08 -69.73 -9.37
N ASN A 482 -42.14 -69.57 -10.18
CA ASN A 482 -42.14 -68.53 -11.21
C ASN A 482 -41.95 -67.15 -10.67
N THR A 483 -42.62 -66.83 -9.53
CA THR A 483 -42.39 -65.54 -8.85
C THR A 483 -40.96 -65.35 -8.39
N ILE A 484 -40.28 -66.37 -7.83
CA ILE A 484 -38.90 -66.32 -7.41
C ILE A 484 -37.98 -66.07 -8.61
N VAL A 485 -38.14 -66.78 -9.72
CA VAL A 485 -37.42 -66.59 -10.96
C VAL A 485 -37.56 -65.17 -11.48
N GLU A 486 -38.80 -64.68 -11.58
CA GLU A 486 -39.04 -63.30 -12.01
C GLU A 486 -38.42 -62.24 -11.14
N GLN A 487 -38.44 -62.40 -9.80
CA GLN A 487 -37.81 -61.45 -8.88
C GLN A 487 -36.30 -61.55 -8.95
N ALA A 488 -35.70 -62.71 -9.08
CA ALA A 488 -34.28 -62.91 -9.22
C ALA A 488 -33.76 -62.33 -10.56
N ASP A 489 -34.44 -62.57 -11.67
CA ASP A 489 -34.12 -61.97 -12.98
C ASP A 489 -34.25 -60.43 -12.95
N ARG A 490 -35.20 -59.95 -12.19
CA ARG A 490 -35.37 -58.53 -11.98
C ARG A 490 -34.19 -57.94 -11.20
N CYS A 491 -33.76 -58.55 -10.10
CA CYS A 491 -32.56 -58.12 -9.36
C CYS A 491 -31.33 -58.11 -10.25
N LYS A 492 -31.17 -59.15 -11.10
CA LYS A 492 -30.09 -59.23 -12.07
C LYS A 492 -30.11 -58.07 -13.08
N LYS A 493 -31.28 -57.65 -13.55
CA LYS A 493 -31.43 -56.47 -14.43
C LYS A 493 -31.06 -55.16 -13.70
N ILE A 494 -31.42 -55.02 -12.41
CA ILE A 494 -31.04 -53.82 -11.60
C ILE A 494 -29.51 -53.76 -11.41
N VAL A 495 -28.90 -54.88 -11.05
CA VAL A 495 -27.46 -55.01 -10.87
C VAL A 495 -26.70 -54.79 -12.18
N ALA A 496 -27.21 -55.30 -13.31
CA ALA A 496 -26.65 -55.03 -14.64
C ALA A 496 -26.71 -53.54 -15.00
N GLY A 497 -27.79 -52.85 -14.65
CA GLY A 497 -27.91 -51.39 -14.80
C GLY A 497 -26.86 -50.61 -13.97
N LEU A 498 -26.60 -51.07 -12.75
CA LEU A 498 -25.61 -50.50 -11.85
C LEU A 498 -24.17 -50.71 -12.38
N LEU A 499 -23.86 -51.91 -12.89
CA LEU A 499 -22.59 -52.23 -13.52
C LEU A 499 -22.34 -51.41 -14.80
N HIS A 500 -23.40 -51.19 -15.54
CA HIS A 500 -23.29 -50.40 -16.77
C HIS A 500 -23.00 -48.90 -16.44
N PHE A 501 -23.60 -48.35 -15.38
CA PHE A 501 -23.28 -47.04 -14.85
C PHE A 501 -21.80 -46.93 -14.37
N ALA A 502 -21.29 -48.01 -13.75
CA ALA A 502 -19.94 -48.04 -13.20
C ALA A 502 -18.80 -48.20 -14.26
N ARG A 503 -19.08 -48.89 -15.39
CA ARG A 503 -18.09 -49.20 -16.42
C ARG A 503 -17.88 -48.11 -17.47
N GLN A 504 -18.67 -47.01 -17.45
CA GLN A 504 -18.67 -46.01 -18.51
C GLN A 504 -17.58 -44.96 -18.39
N ASN A 505 -16.31 -45.32 -18.20
CA ASN A 505 -15.22 -44.33 -18.05
C ASN A 505 -14.51 -43.95 -19.36
N LYS A 506 -14.92 -44.43 -20.54
CA LYS A 506 -14.34 -44.01 -21.84
C LYS A 506 -15.40 -44.01 -22.94
N VAL A 507 -15.55 -42.84 -23.60
CA VAL A 507 -16.39 -42.72 -24.80
C VAL A 507 -15.57 -43.10 -26.02
N GLN A 508 -16.06 -44.10 -26.78
CA GLN A 508 -15.46 -44.48 -28.07
C GLN A 508 -16.20 -43.78 -29.20
N ARG A 509 -15.78 -42.55 -29.51
CA ARG A 509 -16.41 -41.77 -30.57
C ARG A 509 -16.11 -42.33 -31.94
N GLN A 510 -17.13 -42.41 -32.79
CA GLN A 510 -17.07 -42.78 -34.19
C GLN A 510 -18.06 -41.93 -34.98
N ALA A 511 -17.81 -41.71 -36.26
CA ALA A 511 -18.74 -41.02 -37.14
C ALA A 511 -19.94 -41.92 -37.41
N VAL A 512 -21.11 -41.51 -36.89
CA VAL A 512 -22.35 -42.32 -36.95
C VAL A 512 -23.47 -41.47 -37.52
N ASN A 513 -24.24 -42.06 -38.42
CA ASN A 513 -25.48 -41.48 -38.93
C ASN A 513 -26.59 -41.61 -37.87
N LEU A 514 -26.96 -40.47 -37.25
CA LEU A 514 -27.86 -40.39 -36.11
C LEU A 514 -29.31 -40.82 -36.48
N ASP A 515 -29.76 -40.50 -37.68
CA ASP A 515 -31.10 -40.95 -38.18
C ASP A 515 -31.19 -42.47 -38.23
N SER A 516 -30.08 -43.10 -38.68
CA SER A 516 -30.04 -44.60 -38.74
C SER A 516 -30.09 -45.21 -37.34
N VAL A 517 -29.46 -44.60 -36.33
CA VAL A 517 -29.49 -45.04 -34.93
C VAL A 517 -30.90 -44.92 -34.37
N VAL A 518 -31.57 -43.79 -34.55
CA VAL A 518 -32.91 -43.56 -34.04
C VAL A 518 -33.88 -44.56 -34.66
N ARG A 519 -33.85 -44.76 -35.96
CA ARG A 519 -34.71 -45.74 -36.64
C ARG A 519 -34.44 -47.18 -36.22
N ALA A 520 -33.18 -47.55 -35.96
CA ALA A 520 -32.86 -48.86 -35.43
C ALA A 520 -33.39 -49.08 -34.01
N CYS A 521 -33.29 -48.06 -33.13
CA CYS A 521 -33.89 -48.09 -31.78
C CYS A 521 -35.40 -48.33 -31.81
N LEU A 522 -36.11 -47.66 -32.71
CA LEU A 522 -37.57 -47.76 -32.80
C LEU A 522 -38.05 -49.06 -33.38
N LYS A 523 -37.30 -49.71 -34.29
CA LYS A 523 -37.64 -51.05 -34.80
C LYS A 523 -37.61 -52.13 -33.72
N GLY A 524 -36.85 -51.95 -32.66
CA GLY A 524 -36.77 -52.87 -31.52
C GLY A 524 -37.77 -52.59 -30.41
N CYS A 525 -38.54 -51.49 -30.49
CA CYS A 525 -39.52 -51.13 -29.47
C CYS A 525 -40.85 -51.91 -29.74
N PRO A 526 -41.44 -52.59 -28.72
CA PRO A 526 -42.69 -53.26 -28.87
C PRO A 526 -43.84 -52.25 -29.17
N ALA A 527 -44.64 -52.52 -30.17
CA ALA A 527 -45.82 -51.73 -30.48
C ALA A 527 -46.76 -51.73 -29.28
N ARG A 528 -47.27 -50.57 -28.90
CA ARG A 528 -48.22 -50.37 -27.82
C ARG A 528 -49.50 -49.82 -28.43
N ASP A 529 -50.65 -50.49 -28.13
CA ASP A 529 -51.96 -50.08 -28.65
C ASP A 529 -52.25 -48.65 -28.23
N GLY A 530 -52.74 -47.84 -29.19
CA GLY A 530 -53.12 -46.45 -28.96
C GLY A 530 -51.94 -45.39 -28.93
N ILE A 531 -50.70 -45.79 -29.19
CA ILE A 531 -49.58 -44.86 -29.27
C ILE A 531 -48.98 -44.77 -30.69
N ARG A 532 -49.02 -43.59 -31.30
CA ARG A 532 -48.40 -43.31 -32.60
C ARG A 532 -46.95 -42.76 -32.38
N ILE A 533 -45.99 -43.23 -33.16
CA ILE A 533 -44.60 -42.77 -33.11
C ILE A 533 -44.30 -42.05 -34.43
N ASP A 534 -43.94 -40.79 -34.33
CA ASP A 534 -43.54 -39.93 -35.46
C ASP A 534 -42.05 -39.61 -35.37
N VAL A 535 -41.31 -39.72 -36.49
CA VAL A 535 -39.87 -39.37 -36.57
C VAL A 535 -39.71 -38.27 -37.60
N LEU A 536 -39.20 -37.12 -37.15
CA LEU A 536 -38.98 -35.94 -37.96
C LEU A 536 -37.45 -35.70 -38.06
N ASN A 537 -36.89 -35.93 -39.23
CA ASN A 537 -35.47 -35.57 -39.45
C ASN A 537 -35.39 -34.21 -40.17
N LYS A 538 -34.81 -33.21 -39.49
CA LYS A 538 -34.58 -31.83 -39.96
C LYS A 538 -33.11 -31.51 -40.01
N MET A 539 -32.21 -32.51 -39.89
CA MET A 539 -30.76 -32.30 -39.91
C MET A 539 -30.29 -32.01 -41.34
N SER A 540 -29.39 -31.06 -41.46
CA SER A 540 -28.63 -30.80 -42.70
C SER A 540 -27.54 -31.84 -42.93
N ASP A 541 -26.87 -32.27 -41.86
CA ASP A 541 -25.88 -33.36 -41.85
C ASP A 541 -26.19 -34.34 -40.71
N PRO A 542 -26.61 -35.60 -41.03
CA PRO A 542 -26.97 -36.58 -40.01
C PRO A 542 -25.75 -37.30 -39.36
N VAL A 543 -24.53 -37.02 -39.81
CA VAL A 543 -23.32 -37.67 -39.27
C VAL A 543 -22.82 -36.89 -38.05
N VAL A 544 -22.62 -37.60 -36.94
CA VAL A 544 -22.18 -37.03 -35.65
C VAL A 544 -21.12 -37.98 -35.05
N GLU A 545 -20.07 -37.41 -34.43
CA GLU A 545 -19.05 -38.20 -33.71
C GLU A 545 -19.55 -38.56 -32.30
N ILE A 546 -20.01 -39.76 -32.15
CA ILE A 546 -20.61 -40.27 -30.92
C ILE A 546 -20.22 -41.74 -30.68
N ASP A 547 -20.33 -42.19 -29.43
CA ASP A 547 -20.39 -43.58 -29.07
C ASP A 547 -21.79 -44.13 -29.37
N ARG A 548 -21.88 -44.97 -30.40
CA ARG A 548 -23.13 -45.51 -30.92
C ARG A 548 -23.92 -46.22 -29.85
N ASP A 549 -23.27 -47.07 -29.05
CA ASP A 549 -24.00 -47.94 -28.08
C ASP A 549 -24.52 -47.07 -26.89
N GLN A 550 -23.73 -46.10 -26.47
CA GLN A 550 -24.11 -45.19 -25.40
C GLN A 550 -25.28 -44.29 -25.84
N ILE A 551 -25.22 -43.71 -27.05
CA ILE A 551 -26.35 -42.87 -27.54
C ILE A 551 -27.58 -43.70 -27.86
N THR A 552 -27.41 -44.94 -28.34
CA THR A 552 -28.55 -45.87 -28.44
C THR A 552 -29.27 -46.03 -27.08
N GLN A 553 -28.52 -46.21 -26.02
CA GLN A 553 -29.06 -46.31 -24.67
C GLN A 553 -29.77 -45.04 -24.21
N VAL A 554 -29.25 -43.85 -24.49
CA VAL A 554 -29.89 -42.56 -24.22
C VAL A 554 -31.27 -42.51 -24.89
N ILE A 555 -31.30 -42.84 -26.20
CA ILE A 555 -32.54 -42.82 -26.98
C ILE A 555 -33.57 -43.82 -26.42
N LEU A 556 -33.16 -45.06 -26.19
CA LEU A 556 -34.03 -46.10 -25.63
C LEU A 556 -34.55 -45.74 -24.24
N ASN A 557 -33.75 -45.15 -23.37
CA ASN A 557 -34.19 -44.72 -22.06
C ASN A 557 -35.27 -43.63 -22.15
N LEU A 558 -35.07 -42.61 -23.01
CA LEU A 558 -36.02 -41.53 -23.19
C LEU A 558 -37.31 -42.01 -23.86
N VAL A 559 -37.19 -42.84 -24.91
CA VAL A 559 -38.34 -43.45 -25.62
C VAL A 559 -39.17 -44.32 -24.67
N ASN A 560 -38.51 -45.23 -23.92
CA ASN A 560 -39.23 -46.11 -22.99
C ASN A 560 -39.95 -45.31 -21.88
N ASN A 561 -39.31 -44.24 -21.37
CA ASN A 561 -39.94 -43.36 -20.37
C ASN A 561 -41.19 -42.66 -20.93
N ALA A 562 -41.12 -42.17 -22.16
CA ALA A 562 -42.26 -41.57 -22.87
C ALA A 562 -43.38 -42.57 -23.14
N LEU A 563 -43.05 -43.76 -23.62
CA LEU A 563 -44.03 -44.84 -23.85
C LEU A 563 -44.70 -45.29 -22.56
N ASP A 564 -43.95 -45.41 -21.47
CA ASP A 564 -44.49 -45.78 -20.16
C ASP A 564 -45.44 -44.72 -19.61
N ALA A 565 -45.14 -43.44 -19.82
CA ALA A 565 -45.96 -42.29 -19.39
C ALA A 565 -47.35 -42.29 -20.13
N MET A 566 -47.38 -42.79 -21.36
CA MET A 566 -48.61 -42.82 -22.19
C MET A 566 -49.38 -44.15 -22.18
N THR A 567 -48.97 -45.15 -21.39
CA THR A 567 -49.52 -46.50 -21.38
C THR A 567 -51.04 -46.53 -21.10
N THR A 568 -51.51 -45.61 -20.29
CA THR A 568 -52.96 -45.56 -19.92
C THR A 568 -53.77 -44.58 -20.74
N SER A 569 -53.16 -43.56 -21.32
CA SER A 569 -53.84 -42.46 -22.03
C SER A 569 -53.77 -42.55 -23.55
N GLY A 570 -52.88 -43.43 -24.07
CA GLY A 570 -52.50 -43.36 -25.48
C GLY A 570 -51.75 -42.02 -25.79
N GLY A 571 -51.48 -41.75 -27.06
CA GLY A 571 -50.91 -40.45 -27.45
C GLY A 571 -49.99 -40.54 -28.64
N VAL A 572 -49.13 -39.49 -28.75
CA VAL A 572 -48.14 -39.36 -29.81
C VAL A 572 -46.73 -39.17 -29.19
N LEU A 573 -45.80 -40.02 -29.62
CA LEU A 573 -44.38 -39.87 -29.35
C LEU A 573 -43.72 -39.26 -30.59
N THR A 574 -43.13 -38.07 -30.46
CA THR A 574 -42.42 -37.40 -31.54
C THR A 574 -40.94 -37.35 -31.25
N LEU A 575 -40.15 -37.95 -32.15
CA LEU A 575 -38.68 -37.79 -32.13
C LEU A 575 -38.30 -36.82 -33.26
N THR A 576 -37.65 -35.70 -32.86
CA THR A 576 -37.15 -34.72 -33.83
C THR A 576 -35.63 -34.68 -33.78
N LEU A 577 -35.01 -34.84 -34.93
CA LEU A 577 -33.57 -34.64 -35.12
C LEU A 577 -33.39 -33.29 -35.82
N SER A 578 -32.54 -32.44 -35.25
CA SER A 578 -32.17 -31.16 -35.85
C SER A 578 -30.71 -30.86 -35.56
N ASP A 579 -30.13 -29.90 -36.23
CA ASP A 579 -28.75 -29.48 -36.02
C ASP A 579 -28.60 -27.95 -36.08
N THR A 580 -27.52 -27.50 -35.52
CA THR A 580 -26.94 -26.18 -35.69
C THR A 580 -25.48 -26.37 -36.11
N ASP A 581 -24.78 -25.31 -36.52
CA ASP A 581 -23.37 -25.37 -36.93
C ASP A 581 -22.48 -26.04 -35.86
N LYS A 582 -22.84 -25.96 -34.58
CA LYS A 582 -22.05 -26.44 -33.45
C LYS A 582 -22.57 -27.64 -32.71
N GLN A 583 -23.82 -28.03 -32.92
CA GLN A 583 -24.50 -29.06 -32.12
C GLN A 583 -25.51 -29.85 -32.93
N ALA A 584 -25.63 -31.15 -32.65
CA ALA A 584 -26.73 -31.99 -33.05
C ALA A 584 -27.72 -32.10 -31.89
N LEU A 585 -29.03 -32.06 -32.20
CA LEU A 585 -30.12 -32.11 -31.23
C LEU A 585 -30.99 -33.32 -31.46
N ILE A 586 -31.28 -34.04 -30.39
CA ILE A 586 -32.28 -35.12 -30.34
C ILE A 586 -33.39 -34.70 -29.39
N GLU A 587 -34.56 -34.48 -29.91
CA GLU A 587 -35.74 -34.15 -29.11
C GLU A 587 -36.67 -35.36 -29.04
N VAL A 588 -37.05 -35.73 -27.83
CA VAL A 588 -38.03 -36.79 -27.54
C VAL A 588 -39.22 -36.14 -26.81
N GLN A 589 -40.36 -36.06 -27.47
CA GLN A 589 -41.56 -35.42 -26.95
C GLN A 589 -42.69 -36.39 -26.87
N ASP A 590 -43.37 -36.50 -25.72
CA ASP A 590 -44.57 -37.24 -25.48
C ASP A 590 -45.77 -36.32 -25.25
N THR A 591 -46.99 -36.89 -25.41
CA THR A 591 -48.27 -36.24 -25.05
C THR A 591 -48.89 -36.85 -23.80
N GLY A 592 -48.06 -37.33 -22.89
CA GLY A 592 -48.45 -37.92 -21.61
C GLY A 592 -48.85 -36.89 -20.54
N PRO A 593 -48.91 -37.29 -19.26
CA PRO A 593 -49.34 -36.43 -18.17
C PRO A 593 -48.33 -35.34 -17.78
N GLY A 594 -47.11 -35.38 -18.32
CA GLY A 594 -46.03 -34.49 -17.95
C GLY A 594 -45.34 -34.84 -16.61
N ILE A 595 -44.40 -33.98 -16.18
CA ILE A 595 -43.58 -34.12 -14.95
C ILE A 595 -43.92 -32.96 -14.02
N PRO A 596 -44.46 -33.21 -12.80
CA PRO A 596 -44.78 -32.18 -11.81
C PRO A 596 -43.58 -31.37 -11.34
N GLU A 597 -43.78 -30.08 -11.02
CA GLU A 597 -42.72 -29.16 -10.64
C GLU A 597 -41.96 -29.57 -9.38
N ASP A 598 -42.63 -30.20 -8.42
CA ASP A 598 -42.07 -30.63 -7.13
C ASP A 598 -40.98 -31.71 -7.26
N ILE A 599 -41.04 -32.50 -8.35
CA ILE A 599 -40.04 -33.57 -8.59
C ILE A 599 -39.01 -33.23 -9.64
N VAL A 600 -39.15 -32.09 -10.33
CA VAL A 600 -38.24 -31.63 -11.40
C VAL A 600 -36.76 -31.68 -11.03
N LYS A 601 -36.44 -31.28 -9.81
CA LYS A 601 -35.04 -31.26 -9.33
C LYS A 601 -34.46 -32.66 -9.06
N LYS A 602 -35.29 -33.65 -8.95
CA LYS A 602 -34.92 -35.02 -8.54
C LYS A 602 -34.90 -36.02 -9.69
N ILE A 603 -35.44 -35.68 -10.89
CA ILE A 603 -35.58 -36.64 -11.99
C ILE A 603 -34.27 -37.22 -12.51
N PHE A 604 -33.16 -36.55 -12.30
CA PHE A 604 -31.83 -37.01 -12.67
C PHE A 604 -31.06 -37.63 -11.48
N GLU A 605 -31.67 -37.68 -10.28
CA GLU A 605 -31.04 -38.35 -9.12
C GLU A 605 -31.12 -39.88 -9.34
N PRO A 606 -30.04 -40.63 -9.06
CA PRO A 606 -30.05 -42.08 -9.13
C PRO A 606 -31.11 -42.68 -8.19
N PHE A 607 -31.80 -43.75 -8.67
CA PHE A 607 -32.87 -44.47 -7.96
C PHE A 607 -34.17 -43.69 -7.77
N PHE A 608 -34.26 -42.45 -8.24
CA PHE A 608 -35.52 -41.71 -8.19
C PHE A 608 -36.51 -42.23 -9.25
N THR A 609 -37.73 -42.65 -8.83
CA THR A 609 -38.81 -43.12 -9.71
C THR A 609 -40.17 -42.79 -9.14
N THR A 610 -41.09 -42.38 -9.99
CA THR A 610 -42.51 -42.21 -9.69
C THR A 610 -43.36 -43.44 -10.04
N LYS A 611 -42.73 -44.44 -10.67
CA LYS A 611 -43.42 -45.71 -11.05
C LYS A 611 -43.62 -46.60 -9.82
N SER A 612 -44.72 -47.39 -9.80
CA SER A 612 -44.98 -48.32 -8.71
C SER A 612 -43.81 -49.28 -8.48
N ILE A 613 -43.67 -49.72 -7.22
CA ILE A 613 -42.62 -50.66 -6.81
C ILE A 613 -42.60 -51.83 -7.78
N GLY A 614 -41.51 -51.94 -8.51
CA GLY A 614 -41.31 -53.03 -9.44
C GLY A 614 -41.33 -52.68 -10.93
N LYS A 615 -41.83 -51.56 -11.32
CA LYS A 615 -41.97 -51.15 -12.72
C LYS A 615 -40.90 -50.11 -13.18
N GLY A 616 -40.10 -49.58 -12.27
CA GLY A 616 -39.03 -48.62 -12.58
C GLY A 616 -37.78 -48.85 -11.72
N THR A 617 -36.60 -48.77 -12.29
CA THR A 617 -35.29 -48.85 -11.56
C THR A 617 -34.82 -47.52 -11.04
N GLY A 618 -35.36 -46.41 -11.54
CA GLY A 618 -34.93 -45.05 -11.23
C GLY A 618 -33.52 -44.69 -11.75
N LEU A 619 -32.91 -45.52 -12.58
CA LEU A 619 -31.55 -45.32 -13.11
C LEU A 619 -31.53 -44.77 -14.55
N GLY A 620 -32.63 -44.84 -15.30
CA GLY A 620 -32.64 -44.50 -16.72
C GLY A 620 -32.21 -43.03 -17.01
N LEU A 621 -32.85 -42.07 -16.33
CA LEU A 621 -32.56 -40.64 -16.56
C LEU A 621 -31.18 -40.22 -16.00
N SER A 622 -30.74 -40.80 -14.88
CA SER A 622 -29.39 -40.52 -14.34
C SER A 622 -28.27 -41.05 -15.25
N ILE A 623 -28.49 -42.23 -15.86
CA ILE A 623 -27.57 -42.80 -16.87
C ILE A 623 -27.59 -41.91 -18.12
N THR A 624 -28.76 -41.49 -18.59
CA THR A 624 -28.90 -40.59 -19.74
C THR A 624 -28.13 -39.30 -19.52
N TYR A 625 -28.28 -38.68 -18.36
CA TYR A 625 -27.53 -37.47 -17.99
C TYR A 625 -26.00 -37.71 -17.98
N GLY A 626 -25.55 -38.81 -17.39
CA GLY A 626 -24.13 -39.17 -17.34
C GLY A 626 -23.54 -39.38 -18.74
N ILE A 627 -24.22 -40.15 -19.63
CA ILE A 627 -23.76 -40.39 -21.00
C ILE A 627 -23.67 -39.09 -21.79
N VAL A 628 -24.68 -38.23 -21.71
CA VAL A 628 -24.70 -36.95 -22.43
C VAL A 628 -23.53 -36.05 -21.97
N LYS A 629 -23.30 -35.98 -20.66
CA LYS A 629 -22.17 -35.19 -20.11
C LYS A 629 -20.80 -35.74 -20.50
N MET A 630 -20.62 -37.07 -20.58
CA MET A 630 -19.37 -37.69 -21.09
C MET A 630 -19.12 -37.36 -22.56
N HIS A 631 -20.16 -37.16 -23.35
CA HIS A 631 -20.06 -36.68 -24.73
C HIS A 631 -19.81 -35.16 -24.84
N SER A 632 -19.60 -34.49 -23.72
CA SER A 632 -19.49 -33.01 -23.64
C SER A 632 -20.77 -32.30 -24.10
N GLY A 633 -21.89 -33.00 -24.03
CA GLY A 633 -23.23 -32.51 -24.38
C GLY A 633 -23.99 -31.94 -23.20
N ASP A 634 -25.23 -31.54 -23.48
CA ASP A 634 -26.16 -31.07 -22.46
C ASP A 634 -27.54 -31.70 -22.69
N ILE A 635 -28.32 -31.86 -21.61
CA ILE A 635 -29.70 -32.34 -21.69
C ILE A 635 -30.63 -31.37 -20.97
N ARG A 636 -31.66 -30.96 -21.67
CA ARG A 636 -32.72 -30.09 -21.15
C ARG A 636 -34.06 -30.77 -21.30
N PHE A 637 -35.02 -30.34 -20.50
CA PHE A 637 -36.39 -30.80 -20.66
C PHE A 637 -37.37 -29.66 -20.38
N THR A 638 -38.54 -29.76 -20.97
CA THR A 638 -39.71 -28.93 -20.67
C THR A 638 -40.90 -29.87 -20.43
N SER A 639 -41.78 -29.51 -19.52
CA SER A 639 -42.94 -30.34 -19.18
C SER A 639 -44.13 -29.46 -18.87
N ASN A 640 -45.31 -29.94 -19.23
CA ASN A 640 -46.60 -29.33 -18.90
C ASN A 640 -47.53 -30.39 -18.34
N CYS A 641 -47.98 -30.20 -17.11
CA CYS A 641 -48.97 -31.06 -16.44
C CYS A 641 -50.37 -30.45 -16.41
N ASP A 642 -50.55 -29.19 -16.83
CA ASP A 642 -51.79 -28.44 -16.74
C ASP A 642 -52.44 -28.28 -18.13
N PRO A 643 -53.56 -28.97 -18.40
CA PRO A 643 -54.28 -28.85 -19.67
C PRO A 643 -54.72 -27.41 -20.00
N ALA A 644 -54.89 -26.54 -18.98
CA ALA A 644 -55.28 -25.16 -19.18
C ALA A 644 -54.16 -24.30 -19.78
N LYS A 645 -52.91 -24.75 -19.64
CA LYS A 645 -51.72 -24.09 -20.18
C LYS A 645 -51.30 -24.58 -21.56
N GLY A 646 -52.02 -25.54 -22.13
CA GLY A 646 -51.76 -26.12 -23.44
C GLY A 646 -51.62 -27.65 -23.41
N PRO A 647 -51.15 -28.29 -24.51
CA PRO A 647 -50.96 -29.73 -24.55
C PRO A 647 -50.07 -30.22 -23.41
N THR A 648 -50.55 -31.27 -22.69
CA THR A 648 -49.73 -31.92 -21.64
C THR A 648 -48.67 -32.81 -22.24
N GLY A 649 -47.60 -33.08 -21.48
CA GLY A 649 -46.52 -33.98 -21.88
C GLY A 649 -45.15 -33.50 -21.41
N ALA A 650 -44.13 -34.27 -21.74
CA ALA A 650 -42.73 -33.92 -21.49
C ALA A 650 -41.92 -33.94 -22.80
N LYS A 651 -41.00 -33.03 -22.92
CA LYS A 651 -40.03 -32.94 -24.03
C LYS A 651 -38.62 -32.90 -23.47
N PHE A 652 -37.82 -33.88 -23.82
CA PHE A 652 -36.40 -33.94 -23.51
C PHE A 652 -35.59 -33.56 -24.77
N THR A 653 -34.61 -32.66 -24.60
CA THR A 653 -33.73 -32.22 -25.67
C THR A 653 -32.30 -32.56 -25.28
N VAL A 654 -31.67 -33.46 -25.99
CA VAL A 654 -30.27 -33.84 -25.88
C VAL A 654 -29.46 -33.05 -26.92
N MET A 655 -28.44 -32.36 -26.48
CA MET A 655 -27.55 -31.53 -27.30
C MET A 655 -26.16 -32.18 -27.30
N LEU A 656 -25.64 -32.55 -28.47
CA LEU A 656 -24.35 -33.18 -28.64
C LEU A 656 -23.44 -32.23 -29.48
N PRO A 657 -22.22 -31.94 -29.05
CA PRO A 657 -21.36 -31.06 -29.81
C PRO A 657 -20.92 -31.72 -31.13
N ARG A 658 -20.84 -30.94 -32.18
CA ARG A 658 -20.13 -31.30 -33.42
C ARG A 658 -18.66 -30.90 -33.26
N PHE A 659 -17.76 -31.84 -33.46
CA PHE A 659 -16.32 -31.54 -33.47
C PHE A 659 -15.94 -31.22 -34.92
N GLU A 660 -15.32 -30.09 -35.13
CA GLU A 660 -14.74 -29.73 -36.43
C GLU A 660 -13.67 -30.76 -36.75
N HIS A 661 -13.77 -31.39 -37.93
CA HIS A 661 -12.64 -32.15 -38.48
C HIS A 661 -11.50 -31.20 -38.77
N GLY A 662 -10.47 -31.15 -37.86
CA GLY A 662 -9.22 -30.46 -38.08
C GLY A 662 -8.36 -31.15 -39.15
#